data_58207d1a22bd464e16e56b63fbeb21e4
#
_entry.id   58207d1a22bd464e16e56b63fbeb21e4
#
_cell.length_a   1.000
_cell.length_b   1.000
_cell.length_c   1.000
_cell.angle_alpha   90.00
_cell.angle_beta   90.00
_cell.angle_gamma   90.00
#
_symmetry.space_group_name_H-M   'P 1'
#
loop_
_entity.id
_entity.type
_entity.pdbx_description
1 polymer ?
#
loop_
_entity_poly.entity_id
_entity_poly.type
_entity_poly.pdbx_seq_one_letter_code
_entity_poly.pdbx_strand_id
1 'polypeptide(L)'
;MKIGIIFGGPSREREISFAGGRTVFDNLDKSLFEAVPVFADSLGNFILLDWHYIYKGTIRDFYPPVDVVPHTQHGLQMYLESLGNLSEEELNGIASRVGRRIHPHQFRELFDFAFLTLHGPYGEDGSIQGLLEWYGLPYSGSGIMASAIGIDKIAQKALLQQHGFATPDYRILGLQEWHATQDRAALLDNLVAELGLPLVLKAPHQGSSIGVSIIKEKNLQQFEEAVARSLFSLTIQKTEWNGKTAQQQLNFVKTLTDIREGIGLPVQTQDGKLIYAPEELLNQLSATFAQNGPETLTLTNVESETQVLIEAFINGREFSCIVVQDQTGRPLALPPTEIRKGGEVFDYRSKYLPGLSRKITPIDLPTEQIQEIRQQCERLYTSLGFNVYARLDGFITDSGEIFLNDPNTTSGMLPSSFFFHQAAEIGLNPSQFLTYIIRTSLAERVKSGKNTSHLTALLRRLDSAMADERAHRHDKLRVGVIMGGYSSERHISVESGRNIYEKLASSTKYEPIPIFLTGNEETHQLYQIPINIMLKDNADDIKEKIEAAEAGVPTHPVLAQIKEAASGITRTYAGSTLQKPQRLTYEQLKSLVDAVFIALHGRPGEDGELQTELEKYLIPYNGSGIQSSQVTINKFETNRILRENGVHVAEHMLAFKKDWQENQDAFFQYIEERFAYPFIAKPADDGCSSAVKKIKTREELEAFAELIFRNSVEIPEGPAQVLKLSFKEEVPMKGYFLIENLISREGAKHFLEITGGLLTSYGSNGRTEYEIFEASEALAEGEVLSLEEKFLAGEGQNITPARYARDPQERQRISDQVKQDLKRVAEILRIEGYARIDAFVRVHQDGSVETIIIEVNSLPGMTPATCIFHQTAINGYKPYDFIDRILQFGMERTKKVIS
;
A
#
# COMPACT_ATOMS: atom_id res chain seq x y z
N MET A 1 -24.00 -12.35 7.20
CA MET A 1 -24.39 -11.92 5.84
C MET A 1 -23.20 -12.09 4.91
N LYS A 2 -23.40 -12.62 3.70
CA LYS A 2 -22.32 -12.78 2.71
C LYS A 2 -22.15 -11.50 1.90
N ILE A 3 -20.93 -11.02 1.82
CA ILE A 3 -20.57 -9.79 1.12
C ILE A 3 -19.65 -10.13 -0.07
N GLY A 4 -20.16 -9.97 -1.28
CA GLY A 4 -19.37 -10.06 -2.49
C GLY A 4 -18.52 -8.78 -2.64
N ILE A 5 -17.21 -8.89 -2.50
CA ILE A 5 -16.29 -7.76 -2.69
C ILE A 5 -15.87 -7.78 -4.14
N ILE A 6 -16.32 -6.80 -4.93
CA ILE A 6 -16.03 -6.70 -6.37
C ILE A 6 -14.90 -5.72 -6.60
N PHE A 7 -13.79 -6.20 -7.15
CA PHE A 7 -12.55 -5.45 -7.36
C PHE A 7 -11.86 -5.83 -8.68
N GLY A 8 -10.85 -5.04 -9.09
CA GLY A 8 -10.17 -5.16 -10.36
C GLY A 8 -10.82 -4.27 -11.42
N GLY A 9 -11.33 -4.88 -12.47
CA GLY A 9 -12.08 -4.24 -13.56
C GLY A 9 -11.23 -3.80 -14.75
N PRO A 10 -11.89 -3.35 -15.82
CA PRO A 10 -11.22 -2.91 -17.05
C PRO A 10 -10.42 -1.62 -16.92
N SER A 11 -10.74 -0.77 -15.93
CA SER A 11 -10.17 0.58 -15.83
C SER A 11 -8.65 0.59 -15.61
N ARG A 12 -8.04 1.75 -15.85
CA ARG A 12 -6.62 2.02 -15.59
C ARG A 12 -6.28 2.02 -14.08
N GLU A 13 -7.29 2.11 -13.22
CA GLU A 13 -7.16 2.11 -11.76
C GLU A 13 -7.35 0.72 -11.12
N ARG A 14 -7.32 -0.36 -11.92
CA ARG A 14 -7.61 -1.74 -11.47
C ARG A 14 -6.71 -2.23 -10.32
N GLU A 15 -5.47 -1.78 -10.25
CA GLU A 15 -4.55 -2.12 -9.17
C GLU A 15 -4.94 -1.45 -7.84
N ILE A 16 -5.41 -0.20 -7.88
CA ILE A 16 -5.98 0.48 -6.69
C ILE A 16 -7.25 -0.23 -6.24
N SER A 17 -8.10 -0.60 -7.18
CA SER A 17 -9.30 -1.39 -6.94
C SER A 17 -8.97 -2.72 -6.24
N PHE A 18 -7.94 -3.43 -6.70
CA PHE A 18 -7.46 -4.67 -6.10
C PHE A 18 -6.95 -4.45 -4.66
N ALA A 19 -6.13 -3.44 -4.45
CA ALA A 19 -5.60 -3.10 -3.12
C ALA A 19 -6.74 -2.68 -2.17
N GLY A 20 -7.73 -1.92 -2.66
CA GLY A 20 -8.95 -1.58 -1.92
C GLY A 20 -9.79 -2.81 -1.59
N GLY A 21 -9.95 -3.74 -2.53
CA GLY A 21 -10.63 -5.01 -2.32
C GLY A 21 -10.01 -5.85 -1.21
N ARG A 22 -8.67 -5.92 -1.17
CA ARG A 22 -7.92 -6.55 -0.07
C ARG A 22 -8.21 -5.88 1.27
N THR A 23 -8.15 -4.55 1.32
CA THR A 23 -8.42 -3.80 2.55
C THR A 23 -9.84 -4.07 3.05
N VAL A 24 -10.84 -4.07 2.18
CA VAL A 24 -12.22 -4.40 2.56
C VAL A 24 -12.34 -5.86 3.03
N PHE A 25 -11.72 -6.81 2.32
CA PHE A 25 -11.71 -8.22 2.70
C PHE A 25 -11.15 -8.45 4.11
N ASP A 26 -10.06 -7.77 4.44
CA ASP A 26 -9.41 -7.88 5.74
C ASP A 26 -10.23 -7.20 6.85
N ASN A 27 -10.83 -6.04 6.57
CA ASN A 27 -11.49 -5.19 7.56
C ASN A 27 -12.99 -5.46 7.76
N LEU A 28 -13.65 -6.28 6.95
CA LEU A 28 -15.03 -6.68 7.22
C LEU A 28 -15.12 -7.39 8.58
N ASP A 29 -16.05 -6.96 9.43
CA ASP A 29 -16.31 -7.57 10.73
C ASP A 29 -16.78 -9.02 10.55
N LYS A 30 -15.94 -9.99 10.98
CA LYS A 30 -16.17 -11.42 10.80
C LYS A 30 -17.27 -11.97 11.70
N SER A 31 -17.71 -11.21 12.70
CA SER A 31 -18.91 -11.56 13.49
C SER A 31 -20.20 -11.23 12.73
N LEU A 32 -20.17 -10.28 11.80
CA LEU A 32 -21.33 -9.83 11.02
C LEU A 32 -21.34 -10.35 9.59
N PHE A 33 -20.15 -10.51 8.98
CA PHE A 33 -20.00 -10.71 7.54
C PHE A 33 -19.08 -11.87 7.19
N GLU A 34 -19.43 -12.55 6.11
CA GLU A 34 -18.59 -13.50 5.39
C GLU A 34 -18.16 -12.84 4.06
N ALA A 35 -16.85 -12.63 3.88
CA ALA A 35 -16.30 -12.01 2.69
C ALA A 35 -16.17 -13.01 1.54
N VAL A 36 -16.70 -12.66 0.37
CA VAL A 36 -16.63 -13.42 -0.88
C VAL A 36 -15.87 -12.59 -1.91
N PRO A 37 -14.62 -12.96 -2.27
CA PRO A 37 -13.83 -12.19 -3.23
C PRO A 37 -14.29 -12.44 -4.66
N VAL A 38 -14.66 -11.38 -5.36
CA VAL A 38 -15.09 -11.40 -6.75
C VAL A 38 -14.14 -10.49 -7.55
N PHE A 39 -13.25 -11.12 -8.29
CA PHE A 39 -12.34 -10.41 -9.18
C PHE A 39 -13.01 -10.17 -10.54
N ALA A 40 -13.07 -8.91 -10.96
CA ALA A 40 -13.42 -8.55 -12.33
C ALA A 40 -12.11 -8.39 -13.13
N ASP A 41 -11.97 -9.12 -14.23
CA ASP A 41 -10.79 -8.97 -15.09
C ASP A 41 -10.90 -7.77 -16.04
N SER A 42 -9.85 -7.52 -16.81
CA SER A 42 -9.79 -6.39 -17.74
C SER A 42 -10.74 -6.51 -18.94
N LEU A 43 -11.27 -7.69 -19.19
CA LEU A 43 -12.28 -7.95 -20.25
C LEU A 43 -13.71 -7.98 -19.71
N GLY A 44 -13.91 -7.68 -18.42
CA GLY A 44 -15.21 -7.63 -17.76
C GLY A 44 -15.78 -8.98 -17.32
N ASN A 45 -14.95 -10.03 -17.26
CA ASN A 45 -15.38 -11.31 -16.69
C ASN A 45 -15.30 -11.28 -15.17
N PHE A 46 -16.25 -11.92 -14.49
CA PHE A 46 -16.23 -12.06 -13.04
C PHE A 46 -15.72 -13.44 -12.64
N ILE A 47 -14.81 -13.44 -11.67
CA ILE A 47 -14.15 -14.65 -11.16
C ILE A 47 -14.36 -14.70 -9.65
N LEU A 48 -14.99 -15.78 -9.16
CA LEU A 48 -14.95 -16.10 -7.74
C LEU A 48 -13.53 -16.54 -7.43
N LEU A 49 -12.77 -15.59 -6.88
CA LEU A 49 -11.31 -15.73 -6.70
C LEU A 49 -11.02 -16.65 -5.51
N ASP A 50 -10.07 -17.55 -5.65
CA ASP A 50 -9.51 -18.24 -4.49
C ASP A 50 -8.83 -17.22 -3.58
N TRP A 51 -9.22 -17.17 -2.33
CA TRP A 51 -8.93 -16.09 -1.41
C TRP A 51 -7.43 -15.77 -1.23
N HIS A 52 -6.55 -16.77 -1.40
CA HIS A 52 -5.11 -16.56 -1.22
C HIS A 52 -4.49 -15.63 -2.28
N TYR A 53 -5.12 -15.49 -3.46
CA TYR A 53 -4.67 -14.55 -4.48
C TYR A 53 -4.89 -13.07 -4.09
N ILE A 54 -5.80 -12.77 -3.15
CA ILE A 54 -5.97 -11.41 -2.64
C ILE A 54 -4.67 -10.88 -2.00
N TYR A 55 -3.84 -11.76 -1.47
CA TYR A 55 -2.58 -11.40 -0.81
C TYR A 55 -1.38 -11.36 -1.76
N LYS A 56 -1.57 -11.49 -3.07
CA LYS A 56 -0.53 -11.16 -4.06
C LYS A 56 -0.28 -9.64 -4.10
N GLY A 57 0.90 -9.23 -4.56
CA GLY A 57 1.27 -7.82 -4.64
C GLY A 57 0.36 -7.02 -5.56
N THR A 58 0.23 -7.49 -6.81
CA THR A 58 -0.55 -6.87 -7.88
C THR A 58 -1.37 -7.92 -8.62
N ILE A 59 -2.32 -7.47 -9.45
CA ILE A 59 -3.09 -8.38 -10.34
C ILE A 59 -2.14 -9.13 -11.27
N ARG A 60 -1.11 -8.48 -11.78
CA ARG A 60 -0.12 -9.07 -12.71
C ARG A 60 0.68 -10.22 -12.11
N ASP A 61 0.73 -10.34 -10.78
CA ASP A 61 1.43 -11.44 -10.11
C ASP A 61 0.68 -12.78 -10.19
N PHE A 62 -0.59 -12.75 -10.59
CA PHE A 62 -1.41 -13.96 -10.67
C PHE A 62 -2.33 -14.02 -11.89
N TYR A 63 -2.60 -12.89 -12.58
CA TYR A 63 -3.55 -12.88 -13.68
C TYR A 63 -3.14 -11.92 -14.82
N PRO A 64 -2.92 -12.44 -16.06
CA PRO A 64 -3.06 -13.84 -16.45
C PRO A 64 -1.98 -14.72 -15.82
N PRO A 65 -2.26 -16.02 -15.58
CA PRO A 65 -1.27 -16.97 -15.06
C PRO A 65 -0.05 -17.08 -15.94
N VAL A 66 1.13 -17.24 -15.34
CA VAL A 66 2.43 -17.22 -16.05
C VAL A 66 2.52 -18.29 -17.15
N ASP A 67 1.84 -19.43 -16.97
CA ASP A 67 1.86 -20.54 -17.95
C ASP A 67 1.05 -20.26 -19.23
N VAL A 68 0.17 -19.26 -19.23
CA VAL A 68 -0.57 -18.82 -20.42
C VAL A 68 0.03 -17.58 -21.09
N VAL A 69 0.94 -16.89 -20.41
CA VAL A 69 1.64 -15.72 -20.97
C VAL A 69 2.71 -16.16 -21.94
N PRO A 70 2.74 -15.67 -23.20
CA PRO A 70 3.81 -15.96 -24.14
C PRO A 70 5.18 -15.60 -23.57
N HIS A 71 6.17 -16.46 -23.78
CA HIS A 71 7.55 -16.15 -23.41
C HIS A 71 8.05 -14.94 -24.19
N THR A 72 8.36 -13.84 -23.50
CA THR A 72 8.97 -12.65 -24.08
C THR A 72 10.48 -12.67 -23.88
N GLN A 73 11.25 -12.15 -24.86
CA GLN A 73 12.71 -12.05 -24.75
C GLN A 73 13.15 -11.00 -23.70
N HIS A 74 12.29 -10.03 -23.39
CA HIS A 74 12.61 -8.84 -22.60
C HIS A 74 11.87 -8.79 -21.26
N GLY A 75 11.07 -9.80 -20.91
CA GLY A 75 10.35 -9.86 -19.63
C GLY A 75 9.33 -8.73 -19.45
N LEU A 76 8.74 -8.21 -20.54
CA LEU A 76 7.72 -7.17 -20.49
C LEU A 76 6.45 -7.71 -19.85
N GLN A 77 5.86 -6.91 -18.96
CA GLN A 77 4.63 -7.27 -18.24
C GLN A 77 3.41 -7.24 -19.17
N MET A 78 2.51 -8.19 -18.97
CA MET A 78 1.30 -8.34 -19.76
C MET A 78 0.07 -8.40 -18.88
N TYR A 79 -1.00 -7.72 -19.30
CA TYR A 79 -2.34 -7.93 -18.78
C TYR A 79 -3.13 -8.90 -19.67
N LEU A 80 -4.33 -9.30 -19.25
CA LEU A 80 -5.16 -10.25 -20.00
C LEU A 80 -5.46 -9.76 -21.43
N GLU A 81 -5.78 -8.46 -21.59
CA GLU A 81 -6.05 -7.83 -22.89
C GLU A 81 -4.84 -7.88 -23.84
N SER A 82 -3.63 -8.05 -23.33
CA SER A 82 -2.43 -8.21 -24.14
C SER A 82 -2.33 -9.58 -24.82
N LEU A 83 -3.18 -10.54 -24.43
CA LEU A 83 -3.26 -11.87 -25.08
C LEU A 83 -4.09 -11.85 -26.37
N GLY A 84 -4.70 -10.71 -26.74
CA GLY A 84 -5.52 -10.56 -27.92
C GLY A 84 -6.96 -11.09 -27.76
N ASN A 85 -7.54 -11.56 -28.86
CA ASN A 85 -8.91 -12.10 -28.86
C ASN A 85 -8.91 -13.53 -28.31
N LEU A 86 -9.50 -13.71 -27.14
CA LEU A 86 -9.62 -15.00 -26.47
C LEU A 86 -11.02 -15.60 -26.67
N SER A 87 -11.06 -16.89 -26.92
CA SER A 87 -12.31 -17.68 -26.96
C SER A 87 -12.88 -17.89 -25.54
N GLU A 88 -14.16 -18.25 -25.46
CA GLU A 88 -14.81 -18.60 -24.18
C GLU A 88 -14.11 -19.77 -23.46
N GLU A 89 -13.58 -20.73 -24.21
CA GLU A 89 -12.85 -21.87 -23.64
C GLU A 89 -11.52 -21.42 -23.03
N GLU A 90 -10.76 -20.56 -23.71
CA GLU A 90 -9.51 -19.98 -23.21
C GLU A 90 -9.77 -19.13 -21.97
N LEU A 91 -10.80 -18.26 -21.98
CA LEU A 91 -11.18 -17.45 -20.82
C LEU A 91 -11.54 -18.32 -19.60
N ASN A 92 -12.30 -19.39 -19.80
CA ASN A 92 -12.63 -20.34 -18.73
C ASN A 92 -11.38 -21.08 -18.24
N GLY A 93 -10.47 -21.47 -19.15
CA GLY A 93 -9.21 -22.12 -18.81
C GLY A 93 -8.30 -21.23 -17.98
N ILE A 94 -8.17 -19.95 -18.35
CA ILE A 94 -7.39 -18.95 -17.61
C ILE A 94 -8.00 -18.70 -16.22
N ALA A 95 -9.30 -18.47 -16.15
CA ALA A 95 -9.99 -18.20 -14.88
C ALA A 95 -9.89 -19.38 -13.89
N SER A 96 -9.94 -20.62 -14.41
CA SER A 96 -9.88 -21.84 -13.57
C SER A 96 -8.54 -22.01 -12.83
N ARG A 97 -7.49 -21.27 -13.21
CA ARG A 97 -6.18 -21.30 -12.53
C ARG A 97 -6.17 -20.49 -11.23
N VAL A 98 -7.10 -19.54 -11.10
CA VAL A 98 -7.13 -18.61 -9.95
C VAL A 98 -8.46 -18.67 -9.18
N GLY A 99 -9.44 -19.40 -9.70
CA GLY A 99 -10.76 -19.52 -9.10
C GLY A 99 -11.78 -20.10 -10.06
N ARG A 100 -13.00 -19.57 -10.03
CA ARG A 100 -14.10 -20.04 -10.88
C ARG A 100 -14.79 -18.84 -11.55
N ARG A 101 -14.84 -18.84 -12.87
CA ARG A 101 -15.63 -17.83 -13.61
C ARG A 101 -17.11 -17.95 -13.22
N ILE A 102 -17.72 -16.82 -12.97
CA ILE A 102 -19.14 -16.70 -12.56
C ILE A 102 -19.84 -15.68 -13.44
N HIS A 103 -21.16 -15.86 -13.57
CA HIS A 103 -21.99 -14.93 -14.34
C HIS A 103 -22.90 -14.12 -13.41
N PRO A 104 -23.31 -12.90 -13.78
CA PRO A 104 -24.13 -12.03 -12.93
C PRO A 104 -25.41 -12.67 -12.40
N HIS A 105 -26.04 -13.57 -13.15
CA HIS A 105 -27.24 -14.29 -12.70
C HIS A 105 -26.98 -15.21 -11.48
N GLN A 106 -25.72 -15.58 -11.24
CA GLN A 106 -25.32 -16.44 -10.12
C GLN A 106 -24.99 -15.64 -8.84
N PHE A 107 -24.85 -14.31 -8.94
CA PHE A 107 -24.42 -13.47 -7.81
C PHE A 107 -25.29 -13.66 -6.57
N ARG A 108 -26.64 -13.72 -6.74
CA ARG A 108 -27.58 -13.88 -5.62
C ARG A 108 -27.48 -15.24 -4.89
N GLU A 109 -26.88 -16.23 -5.53
CA GLU A 109 -26.60 -17.52 -4.91
C GLU A 109 -25.32 -17.50 -4.08
N LEU A 110 -24.42 -16.59 -4.41
CA LEU A 110 -23.07 -16.50 -3.84
C LEU A 110 -22.98 -15.50 -2.68
N PHE A 111 -23.68 -14.36 -2.79
CA PHE A 111 -23.63 -13.30 -1.78
C PHE A 111 -24.93 -12.50 -1.69
N ASP A 112 -25.16 -11.91 -0.52
CA ASP A 112 -26.37 -11.13 -0.19
C ASP A 112 -26.25 -9.65 -0.56
N PHE A 113 -25.02 -9.12 -0.64
CA PHE A 113 -24.69 -7.71 -0.86
C PHE A 113 -23.38 -7.60 -1.62
N ALA A 114 -23.27 -6.65 -2.56
CA ALA A 114 -22.05 -6.34 -3.29
C ALA A 114 -21.35 -5.11 -2.70
N PHE A 115 -20.13 -5.27 -2.21
CA PHE A 115 -19.27 -4.15 -1.83
C PHE A 115 -18.38 -3.79 -3.01
N LEU A 116 -18.52 -2.58 -3.54
CA LEU A 116 -17.81 -2.11 -4.73
C LEU A 116 -16.52 -1.39 -4.33
N THR A 117 -15.40 -1.89 -4.81
CA THR A 117 -14.09 -1.21 -4.74
C THR A 117 -13.53 -0.94 -6.13
N LEU A 118 -14.35 -1.14 -7.17
CA LEU A 118 -14.01 -0.76 -8.55
C LEU A 118 -13.81 0.74 -8.66
N HIS A 119 -12.82 1.17 -9.42
CA HIS A 119 -12.51 2.58 -9.69
C HIS A 119 -12.53 2.86 -11.19
N GLY A 120 -12.78 4.12 -11.54
CA GLY A 120 -12.82 4.60 -12.93
C GLY A 120 -13.99 4.06 -13.75
N PRO A 121 -13.86 4.06 -15.08
CA PRO A 121 -14.90 3.54 -15.99
C PRO A 121 -15.34 2.12 -15.64
N TYR A 122 -16.62 1.84 -15.84
CA TYR A 122 -17.35 0.62 -15.46
C TYR A 122 -17.55 0.41 -13.94
N GLY A 123 -16.72 1.02 -13.09
CA GLY A 123 -16.83 0.94 -11.62
C GLY A 123 -17.61 2.10 -11.01
N GLU A 124 -17.33 3.32 -11.46
CA GLU A 124 -17.86 4.56 -10.89
C GLU A 124 -18.84 5.30 -11.80
N ASP A 125 -19.20 4.73 -12.95
CA ASP A 125 -20.01 5.37 -13.99
C ASP A 125 -21.49 4.92 -14.04
N GLY A 126 -21.91 4.11 -13.09
CA GLY A 126 -23.26 3.53 -13.05
C GLY A 126 -23.40 2.18 -13.76
N SER A 127 -22.38 1.70 -14.48
CA SER A 127 -22.44 0.44 -15.23
C SER A 127 -22.60 -0.77 -14.30
N ILE A 128 -21.71 -0.95 -13.33
CA ILE A 128 -21.81 -2.05 -12.37
C ILE A 128 -23.04 -1.90 -11.47
N GLN A 129 -23.40 -0.66 -11.09
CA GLN A 129 -24.59 -0.38 -10.30
C GLN A 129 -25.84 -0.80 -11.06
N GLY A 130 -25.93 -0.49 -12.36
CA GLY A 130 -27.03 -0.91 -13.25
C GLY A 130 -27.13 -2.41 -13.39
N LEU A 131 -26.00 -3.11 -13.54
CA LEU A 131 -25.93 -4.57 -13.58
C LEU A 131 -26.51 -5.17 -12.29
N LEU A 132 -26.07 -4.67 -11.13
CA LEU A 132 -26.50 -5.17 -9.82
C LEU A 132 -28.01 -4.88 -9.58
N GLU A 133 -28.50 -3.69 -9.96
CA GLU A 133 -29.94 -3.39 -9.88
C GLU A 133 -30.77 -4.27 -10.79
N TRP A 134 -30.28 -4.60 -11.99
CA TRP A 134 -30.96 -5.53 -12.91
C TRP A 134 -31.21 -6.89 -12.27
N TYR A 135 -30.21 -7.40 -11.52
CA TYR A 135 -30.32 -8.66 -10.80
C TYR A 135 -30.92 -8.52 -9.38
N GLY A 136 -31.34 -7.31 -8.98
CA GLY A 136 -31.96 -7.04 -7.69
C GLY A 136 -31.02 -7.27 -6.50
N LEU A 137 -29.74 -7.07 -6.68
CA LEU A 137 -28.71 -7.21 -5.65
C LEU A 137 -28.35 -5.84 -5.07
N PRO A 138 -28.40 -5.64 -3.74
CA PRO A 138 -27.97 -4.39 -3.12
C PRO A 138 -26.45 -4.24 -3.17
N TYR A 139 -26.01 -2.99 -3.23
CA TYR A 139 -24.57 -2.62 -3.35
C TYR A 139 -24.22 -1.38 -2.56
N SER A 140 -22.93 -1.18 -2.31
CA SER A 140 -22.36 -0.06 -1.53
C SER A 140 -22.38 1.25 -2.31
N GLY A 141 -22.61 2.36 -1.59
CA GLY A 141 -22.45 3.72 -2.11
C GLY A 141 -23.63 4.25 -2.92
N SER A 142 -23.35 5.20 -3.76
CA SER A 142 -24.34 5.95 -4.56
C SER A 142 -24.99 5.10 -5.66
N GLY A 143 -26.18 5.54 -6.10
CA GLY A 143 -26.93 4.89 -7.19
C GLY A 143 -26.41 5.25 -8.58
N ILE A 144 -27.06 4.71 -9.63
CA ILE A 144 -26.64 4.80 -11.04
C ILE A 144 -26.39 6.25 -11.48
N MET A 145 -27.39 7.13 -11.33
CA MET A 145 -27.30 8.52 -11.83
C MET A 145 -26.17 9.29 -11.12
N ALA A 146 -26.09 9.18 -9.81
CA ALA A 146 -25.06 9.84 -9.02
C ALA A 146 -23.66 9.35 -9.41
N SER A 147 -23.50 8.05 -9.65
CA SER A 147 -22.23 7.46 -10.11
C SER A 147 -21.86 7.97 -11.50
N ALA A 148 -22.80 8.00 -12.44
CA ALA A 148 -22.55 8.51 -13.80
C ALA A 148 -22.10 9.98 -13.79
N ILE A 149 -22.71 10.83 -12.95
CA ILE A 149 -22.28 12.22 -12.75
C ILE A 149 -20.90 12.26 -12.07
N GLY A 150 -20.67 11.39 -11.11
CA GLY A 150 -19.46 11.37 -10.29
C GLY A 150 -18.16 11.10 -11.04
N ILE A 151 -18.20 10.54 -12.25
CA ILE A 151 -17.01 10.30 -13.06
C ILE A 151 -16.83 11.31 -14.20
N ASP A 152 -17.93 11.83 -14.75
CA ASP A 152 -17.91 12.73 -15.92
C ASP A 152 -17.62 14.17 -15.51
N LYS A 153 -16.36 14.59 -15.63
CA LYS A 153 -15.91 15.95 -15.25
C LYS A 153 -16.59 17.07 -16.04
N ILE A 154 -17.02 16.79 -17.27
CA ILE A 154 -17.74 17.76 -18.10
C ILE A 154 -19.17 17.94 -17.56
N ALA A 155 -19.86 16.84 -17.29
CA ALA A 155 -21.19 16.88 -16.69
C ALA A 155 -21.15 17.52 -15.28
N GLN A 156 -20.13 17.20 -14.48
CA GLN A 156 -19.88 17.84 -13.18
C GLN A 156 -19.79 19.36 -13.31
N LYS A 157 -18.97 19.89 -14.25
CA LYS A 157 -18.81 21.34 -14.46
C LYS A 157 -20.13 22.04 -14.78
N ALA A 158 -20.90 21.46 -15.70
CA ALA A 158 -22.19 22.00 -16.06
C ALA A 158 -23.17 22.05 -14.87
N LEU A 159 -23.22 20.98 -14.06
CA LEU A 159 -24.07 20.91 -12.88
C LEU A 159 -23.58 21.84 -11.75
N LEU A 160 -22.28 21.94 -11.51
CA LEU A 160 -21.71 22.87 -10.55
C LEU A 160 -22.11 24.31 -10.87
N GLN A 161 -21.96 24.76 -12.13
CA GLN A 161 -22.38 26.09 -12.58
C GLN A 161 -23.89 26.29 -12.41
N GLN A 162 -24.71 25.30 -12.82
CA GLN A 162 -26.16 25.39 -12.72
C GLN A 162 -26.62 25.54 -11.25
N HIS A 163 -25.95 24.91 -10.32
CA HIS A 163 -26.26 25.00 -8.88
C HIS A 163 -25.53 26.14 -8.16
N GLY A 164 -24.84 27.03 -8.91
CA GLY A 164 -24.19 28.22 -8.35
C GLY A 164 -22.97 27.92 -7.47
N PHE A 165 -22.22 26.88 -7.79
CA PHE A 165 -20.90 26.62 -7.20
C PHE A 165 -19.81 27.30 -8.04
N ALA A 166 -18.78 27.81 -7.38
CA ALA A 166 -17.59 28.28 -8.07
C ALA A 166 -16.85 27.09 -8.72
N THR A 167 -16.49 27.24 -9.98
CA THR A 167 -15.71 26.27 -10.75
C THR A 167 -14.75 27.06 -11.64
N PRO A 168 -13.51 26.56 -11.89
CA PRO A 168 -12.61 27.25 -12.82
C PRO A 168 -13.24 27.39 -14.20
N ASP A 169 -12.91 28.49 -14.87
CA ASP A 169 -13.27 28.66 -16.28
C ASP A 169 -12.67 27.53 -17.10
N TYR A 170 -13.40 27.04 -18.07
CA TYR A 170 -13.00 25.87 -18.84
C TYR A 170 -13.45 25.89 -20.29
N ARG A 171 -12.74 25.12 -21.10
CA ARG A 171 -13.08 24.84 -22.51
C ARG A 171 -13.07 23.33 -22.74
N ILE A 172 -13.98 22.84 -23.56
CA ILE A 172 -14.01 21.45 -24.01
C ILE A 172 -13.46 21.41 -25.42
N LEU A 173 -12.41 20.59 -25.63
CA LEU A 173 -11.84 20.37 -26.97
C LEU A 173 -12.23 18.97 -27.44
N GLY A 174 -13.10 18.90 -28.47
CA GLY A 174 -13.50 17.62 -29.06
C GLY A 174 -12.42 17.02 -29.96
N LEU A 175 -12.36 15.69 -30.05
CA LEU A 175 -11.41 14.99 -30.93
C LEU A 175 -11.54 15.40 -32.39
N GLN A 176 -12.77 15.59 -32.87
CA GLN A 176 -13.03 16.06 -34.26
C GLN A 176 -12.53 17.49 -34.47
N GLU A 177 -12.78 18.40 -33.53
CA GLU A 177 -12.29 19.77 -33.53
C GLU A 177 -10.75 19.76 -33.55
N TRP A 178 -10.10 18.96 -32.68
CA TRP A 178 -8.66 18.82 -32.66
C TRP A 178 -8.06 18.37 -33.99
N HIS A 179 -8.65 17.37 -34.63
CA HIS A 179 -8.18 16.90 -35.94
C HIS A 179 -8.44 17.88 -37.06
N ALA A 180 -9.52 18.65 -36.99
CA ALA A 180 -9.83 19.67 -37.99
C ALA A 180 -8.99 20.94 -37.87
N THR A 181 -8.41 21.20 -36.69
CA THR A 181 -7.65 22.43 -36.42
C THR A 181 -6.32 22.41 -37.17
N GLN A 182 -6.15 23.28 -38.15
CA GLN A 182 -4.94 23.46 -38.94
C GLN A 182 -3.91 24.32 -38.20
N ASP A 183 -4.37 25.41 -37.56
CA ASP A 183 -3.54 26.35 -36.80
C ASP A 183 -3.70 26.11 -35.30
N ARG A 184 -2.92 25.18 -34.81
CA ARG A 184 -2.91 24.82 -33.39
C ARG A 184 -2.24 25.90 -32.51
N ALA A 185 -1.37 26.72 -33.08
CA ALA A 185 -0.78 27.85 -32.37
C ALA A 185 -1.84 28.92 -32.08
N ALA A 186 -2.71 29.25 -33.07
CA ALA A 186 -3.83 30.16 -32.84
C ALA A 186 -4.83 29.59 -31.84
N LEU A 187 -5.10 28.29 -31.85
CA LEU A 187 -5.92 27.64 -30.81
C LEU A 187 -5.34 27.84 -29.40
N LEU A 188 -4.04 27.57 -29.22
CA LEU A 188 -3.36 27.79 -27.93
C LEU A 188 -3.43 29.28 -27.53
N ASP A 189 -3.23 30.20 -28.47
CA ASP A 189 -3.31 31.65 -28.20
C ASP A 189 -4.68 32.05 -27.67
N ASN A 190 -5.74 31.53 -28.28
CA ASN A 190 -7.12 31.80 -27.87
C ASN A 190 -7.40 31.21 -26.48
N LEU A 191 -6.95 29.96 -26.21
CA LEU A 191 -7.10 29.33 -24.89
C LEU A 191 -6.36 30.09 -23.79
N VAL A 192 -5.14 30.54 -24.05
CA VAL A 192 -4.37 31.38 -23.12
C VAL A 192 -5.03 32.73 -22.88
N ALA A 193 -5.59 33.34 -23.92
CA ALA A 193 -6.33 34.62 -23.78
C ALA A 193 -7.63 34.46 -22.98
N GLU A 194 -8.33 33.33 -23.12
CA GLU A 194 -9.59 33.04 -22.42
C GLU A 194 -9.40 32.58 -20.99
N LEU A 195 -8.47 31.63 -20.75
CA LEU A 195 -8.31 30.92 -19.48
C LEU A 195 -7.09 31.35 -18.66
N GLY A 196 -6.13 32.04 -19.27
CA GLY A 196 -4.86 32.37 -18.65
C GLY A 196 -3.89 31.17 -18.58
N LEU A 197 -2.71 31.45 -18.01
CA LEU A 197 -1.70 30.41 -17.68
C LEU A 197 -1.54 30.32 -16.15
N PRO A 198 -1.27 29.15 -15.60
CA PRO A 198 -1.16 27.82 -16.24
C PRO A 198 -2.51 27.27 -16.75
N LEU A 199 -2.48 26.45 -17.81
CA LEU A 199 -3.62 25.63 -18.24
C LEU A 199 -3.56 24.23 -17.67
N VAL A 200 -4.70 23.67 -17.28
CA VAL A 200 -4.81 22.27 -16.82
C VAL A 200 -5.63 21.48 -17.84
N LEU A 201 -5.01 20.47 -18.45
CA LEU A 201 -5.67 19.57 -19.40
C LEU A 201 -5.98 18.26 -18.68
N LYS A 202 -7.20 17.73 -18.90
CA LYS A 202 -7.68 16.52 -18.21
C LYS A 202 -8.44 15.60 -19.16
N ALA A 203 -8.26 14.30 -18.98
CA ALA A 203 -9.15 13.27 -19.51
C ALA A 203 -10.48 13.30 -18.73
N PRO A 204 -11.65 13.48 -19.37
CA PRO A 204 -12.90 13.72 -18.65
C PRO A 204 -13.38 12.56 -17.77
N HIS A 205 -13.15 11.31 -18.17
CA HIS A 205 -13.69 10.13 -17.51
C HIS A 205 -12.65 9.32 -16.72
N GLN A 206 -11.47 9.90 -16.42
CA GLN A 206 -10.41 9.22 -15.69
C GLN A 206 -10.24 9.79 -14.28
N GLY A 207 -9.90 8.90 -13.32
CA GLY A 207 -9.53 9.26 -11.95
C GLY A 207 -8.03 9.39 -11.75
N SER A 208 -7.59 9.58 -10.50
CA SER A 208 -6.20 9.49 -10.03
C SER A 208 -5.17 10.30 -10.82
N SER A 209 -5.55 11.45 -11.39
CA SER A 209 -4.69 12.30 -12.24
C SER A 209 -4.19 11.63 -13.54
N ILE A 210 -4.81 10.52 -13.96
CA ILE A 210 -4.51 9.87 -15.24
C ILE A 210 -4.92 10.80 -16.39
N GLY A 211 -4.02 11.03 -17.35
CA GLY A 211 -4.23 11.93 -18.47
C GLY A 211 -4.24 13.42 -18.10
N VAL A 212 -3.78 13.81 -16.91
CA VAL A 212 -3.68 15.22 -16.48
C VAL A 212 -2.33 15.81 -16.87
N SER A 213 -2.34 17.04 -17.40
CA SER A 213 -1.14 17.83 -17.71
C SER A 213 -1.34 19.29 -17.31
N ILE A 214 -0.25 19.95 -16.88
CA ILE A 214 -0.25 21.38 -16.54
C ILE A 214 0.72 22.10 -17.48
N ILE A 215 0.21 23.09 -18.23
CA ILE A 215 0.98 23.91 -19.14
C ILE A 215 1.24 25.25 -18.45
N LYS A 216 2.48 25.48 -18.05
CA LYS A 216 2.90 26.69 -17.31
C LYS A 216 3.25 27.86 -18.23
N GLU A 217 3.72 27.55 -19.42
CA GLU A 217 4.22 28.52 -20.39
C GLU A 217 3.55 28.28 -21.73
N LYS A 218 3.44 29.33 -22.55
CA LYS A 218 2.92 29.24 -23.93
C LYS A 218 3.92 28.46 -24.79
N ASN A 219 3.79 27.15 -24.85
CA ASN A 219 4.61 26.23 -25.62
C ASN A 219 3.71 25.28 -26.43
N LEU A 220 3.76 25.39 -27.73
CA LEU A 220 2.90 24.63 -28.64
C LEU A 220 3.18 23.12 -28.54
N GLN A 221 4.44 22.71 -28.48
CA GLN A 221 4.78 21.28 -28.38
C GLN A 221 4.25 20.67 -27.09
N GLN A 222 4.44 21.32 -25.94
CA GLN A 222 3.89 20.84 -24.66
C GLN A 222 2.37 20.78 -24.68
N PHE A 223 1.71 21.71 -25.33
CA PHE A 223 0.26 21.70 -25.49
C PHE A 223 -0.21 20.51 -26.31
N GLU A 224 0.42 20.24 -27.47
CA GLU A 224 0.09 19.09 -28.32
C GLU A 224 0.32 17.76 -27.60
N GLU A 225 1.44 17.63 -26.87
CA GLU A 225 1.75 16.46 -26.03
C GLU A 225 0.68 16.28 -24.92
N ALA A 226 0.26 17.38 -24.27
CA ALA A 226 -0.75 17.35 -23.22
C ALA A 226 -2.14 16.93 -23.76
N VAL A 227 -2.55 17.44 -24.91
CA VAL A 227 -3.79 17.01 -25.60
C VAL A 227 -3.72 15.52 -25.95
N ALA A 228 -2.59 15.10 -26.55
CA ALA A 228 -2.40 13.70 -26.93
C ALA A 228 -2.44 12.76 -25.71
N ARG A 229 -1.80 13.17 -24.60
CA ARG A 229 -1.83 12.43 -23.33
C ARG A 229 -3.24 12.30 -22.77
N SER A 230 -4.04 13.36 -22.80
CA SER A 230 -5.42 13.33 -22.33
C SER A 230 -6.33 12.46 -23.21
N LEU A 231 -6.00 12.34 -24.50
CA LEU A 231 -6.67 11.47 -25.47
C LEU A 231 -6.12 10.04 -25.53
N PHE A 232 -5.11 9.70 -24.71
CA PHE A 232 -4.39 8.42 -24.78
C PHE A 232 -3.87 8.08 -26.17
N SER A 233 -3.26 9.07 -26.81
CA SER A 233 -2.58 8.94 -28.09
C SER A 233 -1.13 9.39 -28.00
N LEU A 234 -0.26 8.90 -28.87
CA LEU A 234 1.15 9.30 -28.93
C LEU A 234 1.63 9.28 -30.36
N THR A 235 2.26 10.37 -30.78
CA THR A 235 2.97 10.43 -32.08
C THR A 235 4.46 10.29 -31.83
N ILE A 236 5.06 9.25 -32.39
CA ILE A 236 6.49 8.93 -32.26
C ILE A 236 7.19 9.40 -33.55
N GLN A 237 8.30 10.13 -33.37
CA GLN A 237 9.16 10.56 -34.48
C GLN A 237 10.21 9.49 -34.77
N LYS A 238 10.47 9.22 -36.05
CA LYS A 238 11.51 8.28 -36.52
C LYS A 238 12.89 8.65 -35.99
N THR A 239 13.22 9.93 -35.97
CA THR A 239 14.52 10.43 -35.43
C THR A 239 14.64 10.18 -33.93
N GLU A 240 13.58 10.33 -33.17
CA GLU A 240 13.55 10.04 -31.74
C GLU A 240 13.74 8.54 -31.48
N TRP A 241 13.00 7.67 -32.18
CA TRP A 241 13.10 6.23 -32.02
C TRP A 241 14.50 5.71 -32.39
N ASN A 242 15.00 6.11 -33.55
CA ASN A 242 16.30 5.63 -34.05
C ASN A 242 17.50 6.23 -33.29
N GLY A 243 17.32 7.33 -32.58
CA GLY A 243 18.32 7.89 -31.68
C GLY A 243 18.46 7.16 -30.33
N LYS A 244 17.52 6.27 -29.99
CA LYS A 244 17.56 5.49 -28.75
C LYS A 244 18.39 4.21 -28.89
N THR A 245 19.13 3.86 -27.87
CA THR A 245 19.75 2.52 -27.76
C THR A 245 18.68 1.45 -27.56
N ALA A 246 19.01 0.19 -27.79
CA ALA A 246 18.07 -0.93 -27.61
C ALA A 246 17.45 -0.95 -26.20
N GLN A 247 18.25 -0.67 -25.17
CA GLN A 247 17.74 -0.57 -23.79
C GLN A 247 16.79 0.61 -23.59
N GLN A 248 17.09 1.76 -24.20
CA GLN A 248 16.22 2.93 -24.16
C GLN A 248 14.92 2.72 -24.93
N GLN A 249 14.95 1.99 -26.05
CA GLN A 249 13.76 1.58 -26.80
C GLN A 249 12.87 0.63 -25.96
N LEU A 250 13.50 -0.33 -25.28
CA LEU A 250 12.79 -1.22 -24.37
C LEU A 250 12.11 -0.46 -23.21
N ASN A 251 12.85 0.43 -22.57
CA ASN A 251 12.30 1.26 -21.49
C ASN A 251 11.19 2.18 -22.00
N PHE A 252 11.32 2.73 -23.19
CA PHE A 252 10.27 3.54 -23.82
C PHE A 252 8.98 2.71 -24.02
N VAL A 253 9.08 1.48 -24.55
CA VAL A 253 7.92 0.60 -24.71
C VAL A 253 7.34 0.23 -23.34
N LYS A 254 8.16 -0.07 -22.35
CA LYS A 254 7.72 -0.37 -20.98
C LYS A 254 6.88 0.80 -20.41
N THR A 255 7.35 2.04 -20.53
CA THR A 255 6.60 3.22 -20.09
C THR A 255 5.35 3.46 -20.92
N LEU A 256 5.43 3.32 -22.24
CA LEU A 256 4.31 3.53 -23.15
C LEU A 256 3.14 2.56 -22.89
N THR A 257 3.46 1.30 -22.56
CA THR A 257 2.45 0.26 -22.31
C THR A 257 1.95 0.22 -20.87
N ASP A 258 2.52 1.00 -19.97
CA ASP A 258 1.97 1.16 -18.62
C ASP A 258 0.58 1.82 -18.69
N ILE A 259 -0.39 1.23 -17.98
CA ILE A 259 -1.78 1.70 -18.02
C ILE A 259 -2.02 3.02 -17.28
N ARG A 260 -1.08 3.46 -16.44
CA ARG A 260 -1.20 4.67 -15.61
C ARG A 260 -0.39 5.84 -16.18
N GLU A 261 0.86 5.57 -16.53
CA GLU A 261 1.81 6.59 -17.00
C GLU A 261 1.83 6.73 -18.52
N GLY A 262 1.54 5.63 -19.23
CA GLY A 262 1.52 5.56 -20.68
C GLY A 262 0.12 5.58 -21.29
N ILE A 263 0.04 5.18 -22.55
CA ILE A 263 -1.24 5.06 -23.25
C ILE A 263 -1.90 3.68 -23.03
N GLY A 264 -1.15 2.69 -22.51
CA GLY A 264 -1.64 1.32 -22.29
C GLY A 264 -1.81 0.53 -23.59
N LEU A 265 -2.22 -0.72 -23.47
CA LEU A 265 -2.56 -1.62 -24.59
C LEU A 265 -4.03 -2.09 -24.46
N PRO A 266 -4.69 -2.53 -25.55
CA PRO A 266 -4.24 -2.51 -26.94
C PRO A 266 -4.17 -1.11 -27.57
N VAL A 267 -3.31 -0.93 -28.54
CA VAL A 267 -3.24 0.31 -29.33
C VAL A 267 -3.55 0.06 -30.78
N GLN A 268 -4.08 1.09 -31.44
CA GLN A 268 -4.35 1.11 -32.87
C GLN A 268 -3.41 2.09 -33.57
N THR A 269 -2.86 1.67 -34.70
CA THR A 269 -2.09 2.52 -35.63
C THR A 269 -3.04 3.32 -36.54
N GLN A 270 -2.53 4.33 -37.24
CA GLN A 270 -3.33 5.16 -38.15
C GLN A 270 -3.98 4.36 -39.30
N ASP A 271 -3.37 3.26 -39.74
CA ASP A 271 -3.90 2.35 -40.76
C ASP A 271 -4.87 1.28 -40.22
N GLY A 272 -5.22 1.40 -38.94
CA GLY A 272 -6.22 0.53 -38.28
C GLY A 272 -5.67 -0.81 -37.74
N LYS A 273 -4.35 -1.03 -37.79
CA LYS A 273 -3.76 -2.24 -37.22
C LYS A 273 -3.81 -2.20 -35.68
N LEU A 274 -4.33 -3.27 -35.05
CA LEU A 274 -4.32 -3.45 -33.61
C LEU A 274 -3.04 -4.15 -33.16
N ILE A 275 -2.47 -3.66 -32.06
CA ILE A 275 -1.29 -4.22 -31.39
C ILE A 275 -1.67 -4.49 -29.93
N TYR A 276 -1.58 -5.76 -29.52
CA TYR A 276 -2.04 -6.22 -28.21
C TYR A 276 -0.91 -6.39 -27.21
N ALA A 277 0.27 -6.85 -27.64
CA ALA A 277 1.36 -7.21 -26.75
C ALA A 277 2.52 -6.21 -26.81
N PRO A 278 3.20 -5.96 -25.66
CA PRO A 278 4.35 -5.04 -25.63
C PRO A 278 5.50 -5.44 -26.54
N GLU A 279 5.79 -6.74 -26.63
CA GLU A 279 6.83 -7.28 -27.53
C GLU A 279 6.47 -7.07 -29.02
N GLU A 280 5.19 -7.26 -29.36
CA GLU A 280 4.68 -6.96 -30.70
C GLU A 280 4.87 -5.47 -31.01
N LEU A 281 4.58 -4.58 -30.06
CA LEU A 281 4.77 -3.14 -30.22
C LEU A 281 6.23 -2.77 -30.45
N LEU A 282 7.16 -3.34 -29.69
CA LEU A 282 8.60 -3.13 -29.84
C LEU A 282 9.07 -3.52 -31.25
N ASN A 283 8.65 -4.70 -31.71
CA ASN A 283 8.97 -5.19 -33.04
C ASN A 283 8.34 -4.34 -34.14
N GLN A 284 7.09 -3.93 -33.98
CA GLN A 284 6.39 -3.07 -34.94
C GLN A 284 7.05 -1.70 -35.08
N LEU A 285 7.43 -1.05 -33.96
CA LEU A 285 8.12 0.25 -33.99
C LEU A 285 9.46 0.14 -34.73
N SER A 286 10.23 -0.91 -34.43
CA SER A 286 11.51 -1.17 -35.07
C SER A 286 11.36 -1.43 -36.59
N ALA A 287 10.33 -2.17 -36.98
CA ALA A 287 10.03 -2.43 -38.39
C ALA A 287 9.54 -1.17 -39.12
N THR A 288 8.66 -0.40 -38.49
CA THR A 288 8.07 0.81 -39.07
C THR A 288 9.12 1.88 -39.31
N PHE A 289 10.05 2.08 -38.39
CA PHE A 289 11.09 3.10 -38.49
C PHE A 289 12.40 2.62 -39.15
N ALA A 290 12.37 1.49 -39.84
CA ALA A 290 13.47 1.07 -40.70
C ALA A 290 13.76 2.11 -41.82
N GLN A 291 14.88 1.92 -42.54
CA GLN A 291 15.48 2.94 -43.45
C GLN A 291 14.49 3.68 -44.39
N ASN A 292 13.46 3.00 -44.90
CA ASN A 292 12.46 3.59 -45.81
C ASN A 292 11.07 3.79 -45.17
N GLY A 293 11.01 3.77 -43.86
CA GLY A 293 9.73 3.92 -43.14
C GLY A 293 9.27 5.38 -43.01
N PRO A 294 8.04 5.59 -42.58
CA PRO A 294 7.46 6.93 -42.39
C PRO A 294 8.23 7.74 -41.37
N GLU A 295 8.12 9.07 -41.42
CA GLU A 295 8.77 9.97 -40.47
C GLU A 295 8.08 9.98 -39.09
N THR A 296 6.80 9.62 -39.06
CA THR A 296 6.00 9.61 -37.83
C THR A 296 5.08 8.40 -37.78
N LEU A 297 4.78 7.92 -36.58
CA LEU A 297 3.74 6.93 -36.32
C LEU A 297 2.91 7.41 -35.13
N THR A 298 1.57 7.48 -35.32
CA THR A 298 0.63 7.76 -34.21
C THR A 298 -0.01 6.46 -33.74
N LEU A 299 0.02 6.26 -32.45
CA LEU A 299 -0.61 5.16 -31.72
C LEU A 299 -1.74 5.74 -30.87
N THR A 300 -2.92 5.12 -30.88
CA THR A 300 -4.06 5.51 -30.05
C THR A 300 -4.58 4.30 -29.31
N ASN A 301 -4.82 4.43 -28.01
CA ASN A 301 -5.44 3.35 -27.24
C ASN A 301 -6.87 3.09 -27.73
N VAL A 302 -7.33 1.85 -27.72
CA VAL A 302 -8.69 1.49 -28.18
C VAL A 302 -9.78 2.07 -27.28
N GLU A 303 -9.47 2.36 -26.02
CA GLU A 303 -10.33 3.04 -25.04
C GLU A 303 -9.90 4.51 -24.86
N SER A 304 -9.64 5.21 -25.97
CA SER A 304 -9.26 6.61 -25.95
C SER A 304 -10.43 7.53 -25.58
N GLU A 305 -10.09 8.70 -25.01
CA GLU A 305 -11.07 9.77 -24.79
C GLU A 305 -11.43 10.45 -26.12
N THR A 306 -12.66 10.96 -26.19
CA THR A 306 -13.15 11.71 -27.37
C THR A 306 -13.16 13.23 -27.17
N GLN A 307 -12.84 13.66 -25.95
CA GLN A 307 -12.80 15.06 -25.53
C GLN A 307 -11.66 15.30 -24.56
N VAL A 308 -11.19 16.54 -24.49
CA VAL A 308 -10.25 17.02 -23.49
C VAL A 308 -10.91 18.19 -22.76
N LEU A 309 -10.89 18.15 -21.43
CA LEU A 309 -11.30 19.26 -20.58
C LEU A 309 -10.06 20.14 -20.31
N ILE A 310 -10.12 21.41 -20.69
CA ILE A 310 -9.07 22.41 -20.49
C ILE A 310 -9.56 23.45 -19.50
N GLU A 311 -8.88 23.63 -18.37
CA GLU A 311 -9.31 24.51 -17.28
C GLU A 311 -8.26 25.55 -16.94
N ALA A 312 -8.71 26.68 -16.42
CA ALA A 312 -7.86 27.63 -15.72
C ALA A 312 -7.28 26.99 -14.44
N PHE A 313 -6.02 27.26 -14.13
CA PHE A 313 -5.39 26.76 -12.90
C PHE A 313 -5.88 27.53 -11.69
N ILE A 314 -6.27 26.81 -10.64
CA ILE A 314 -6.65 27.41 -9.36
C ILE A 314 -5.42 27.49 -8.46
N ASN A 315 -5.04 28.69 -8.08
CA ASN A 315 -4.01 28.89 -7.05
C ASN A 315 -4.68 28.91 -5.68
N GLY A 316 -4.55 27.82 -4.94
CA GLY A 316 -5.20 27.63 -3.65
C GLY A 316 -4.68 26.42 -2.89
N ARG A 317 -5.11 26.30 -1.64
CA ARG A 317 -4.83 25.14 -0.79
C ARG A 317 -5.81 24.00 -1.18
N GLU A 318 -5.26 22.85 -1.51
CA GLU A 318 -6.05 21.68 -1.90
C GLU A 318 -6.59 20.97 -0.67
N PHE A 319 -7.87 20.61 -0.69
CA PHE A 319 -8.51 19.84 0.36
C PHE A 319 -9.34 18.68 -0.18
N SER A 320 -9.54 17.69 0.67
CA SER A 320 -10.48 16.58 0.44
C SER A 320 -11.44 16.48 1.63
N CYS A 321 -12.73 16.35 1.37
CA CYS A 321 -13.77 16.26 2.39
C CYS A 321 -14.68 15.06 2.13
N ILE A 322 -14.75 14.15 3.09
CA ILE A 322 -15.71 13.04 3.07
C ILE A 322 -17.05 13.55 3.61
N VAL A 323 -18.11 13.30 2.87
CA VAL A 323 -19.49 13.52 3.31
C VAL A 323 -20.16 12.18 3.52
N VAL A 324 -20.79 11.98 4.65
CA VAL A 324 -21.54 10.77 5.02
C VAL A 324 -23.00 11.13 5.33
N GLN A 325 -23.89 10.15 5.39
CA GLN A 325 -25.26 10.36 5.84
C GLN A 325 -25.37 10.15 7.35
N ASP A 326 -26.04 11.05 8.03
CA ASP A 326 -26.45 10.85 9.43
C ASP A 326 -27.56 9.78 9.52
N GLN A 327 -28.00 9.47 10.74
CA GLN A 327 -29.05 8.47 10.97
C GLN A 327 -30.41 8.86 10.37
N THR A 328 -30.61 10.15 10.05
CA THR A 328 -31.84 10.65 9.41
C THR A 328 -31.74 10.69 7.89
N GLY A 329 -30.56 10.39 7.33
CA GLY A 329 -30.26 10.45 5.90
C GLY A 329 -29.80 11.81 5.41
N ARG A 330 -29.51 12.79 6.34
CA ARG A 330 -28.96 14.09 5.95
C ARG A 330 -27.44 14.00 5.77
N PRO A 331 -26.89 14.80 4.84
CA PRO A 331 -25.45 14.87 4.66
C PRO A 331 -24.75 15.45 5.89
N LEU A 332 -23.62 14.90 6.24
CA LEU A 332 -22.73 15.34 7.30
C LEU A 332 -21.30 15.32 6.76
N ALA A 333 -20.72 16.49 6.54
CA ALA A 333 -19.33 16.61 6.12
C ALA A 333 -18.39 16.37 7.31
N LEU A 334 -17.44 15.45 7.14
CA LEU A 334 -16.38 15.17 8.08
C LEU A 334 -15.31 16.27 8.04
N PRO A 335 -14.31 16.28 8.94
CA PRO A 335 -13.29 17.33 8.93
C PRO A 335 -12.49 17.32 7.61
N PRO A 336 -12.49 18.42 6.83
CA PRO A 336 -11.71 18.48 5.60
C PRO A 336 -10.23 18.31 5.87
N THR A 337 -9.54 17.55 5.01
CA THR A 337 -8.11 17.30 5.10
C THR A 337 -7.37 18.12 4.05
N GLU A 338 -6.37 18.89 4.45
CA GLU A 338 -5.45 19.59 3.55
C GLU A 338 -4.41 18.60 2.98
N ILE A 339 -4.11 18.75 1.69
CA ILE A 339 -3.09 17.98 1.00
C ILE A 339 -1.88 18.88 0.76
N ARG A 340 -0.82 18.73 1.57
CA ARG A 340 0.45 19.44 1.37
C ARG A 340 1.37 18.59 0.52
N LYS A 341 1.74 19.12 -0.64
CA LYS A 341 2.58 18.44 -1.64
C LYS A 341 4.04 18.56 -1.26
N GLY A 342 4.80 17.45 -1.42
CA GLY A 342 6.26 17.49 -1.38
C GLY A 342 6.90 17.94 -2.71
N GLY A 343 6.09 18.16 -3.75
CA GLY A 343 6.47 18.57 -5.11
C GLY A 343 5.36 19.32 -5.82
N GLU A 344 5.59 19.70 -7.11
CA GLU A 344 4.68 20.57 -7.86
C GLU A 344 3.38 19.92 -8.32
N VAL A 345 3.34 18.60 -8.47
CA VAL A 345 2.15 17.86 -8.93
C VAL A 345 1.80 16.74 -7.96
N PHE A 346 0.53 16.63 -7.62
CA PHE A 346 0.00 15.51 -6.84
C PHE A 346 -0.31 14.36 -7.82
N ASP A 347 0.73 13.65 -8.21
CA ASP A 347 0.65 12.51 -9.11
C ASP A 347 0.14 11.24 -8.40
N TYR A 348 0.00 10.16 -9.15
CA TYR A 348 -0.44 8.85 -8.64
C TYR A 348 0.44 8.36 -7.48
N ARG A 349 1.77 8.49 -7.58
CA ARG A 349 2.70 8.04 -6.53
C ARG A 349 2.52 8.84 -5.24
N SER A 350 2.40 10.16 -5.35
CA SER A 350 2.18 11.06 -4.21
C SER A 350 0.85 10.83 -3.51
N LYS A 351 -0.17 10.32 -4.21
CA LYS A 351 -1.49 10.00 -3.64
C LYS A 351 -1.49 8.73 -2.78
N TYR A 352 -0.73 7.73 -3.18
CA TYR A 352 -0.88 6.38 -2.63
C TYR A 352 0.35 5.83 -1.91
N LEU A 353 1.53 6.44 -2.08
CA LEU A 353 2.73 6.04 -1.35
C LEU A 353 2.91 6.86 -0.06
N PRO A 354 3.13 6.21 1.09
CA PRO A 354 3.36 6.89 2.36
C PRO A 354 4.58 7.83 2.32
N GLY A 355 4.46 9.01 2.94
CA GLY A 355 5.57 9.94 3.11
C GLY A 355 5.88 10.88 1.93
N LEU A 356 5.17 10.78 0.79
CA LEU A 356 5.33 11.69 -0.35
C LEU A 356 4.42 12.93 -0.28
N SER A 357 3.37 12.90 0.52
CA SER A 357 2.50 14.03 0.82
C SER A 357 2.15 14.06 2.31
N ARG A 358 1.98 15.24 2.88
CA ARG A 358 1.52 15.40 4.27
C ARG A 358 0.03 15.76 4.28
N LYS A 359 -0.75 15.03 5.10
CA LYS A 359 -2.19 15.22 5.28
C LYS A 359 -2.45 15.92 6.61
N ILE A 360 -3.16 17.04 6.59
CA ILE A 360 -3.49 17.82 7.80
C ILE A 360 -5.00 17.81 8.00
N THR A 361 -5.46 17.14 9.04
CA THR A 361 -6.88 17.03 9.40
C THR A 361 -7.10 17.60 10.80
N PRO A 362 -8.00 18.61 10.98
CA PRO A 362 -8.64 19.37 9.91
C PRO A 362 -7.64 20.26 9.18
N ILE A 363 -7.98 20.73 7.99
CA ILE A 363 -7.22 21.76 7.28
C ILE A 363 -6.94 22.95 8.21
N ASP A 364 -5.73 23.51 8.17
CA ASP A 364 -5.28 24.58 9.04
C ASP A 364 -5.86 25.94 8.61
N LEU A 365 -7.12 26.17 8.92
CA LEU A 365 -7.91 27.35 8.58
C LEU A 365 -8.78 27.79 9.78
N PRO A 366 -9.25 29.05 9.83
CA PRO A 366 -10.23 29.47 10.80
C PRO A 366 -11.51 28.61 10.79
N THR A 367 -12.17 28.49 11.94
CA THR A 367 -13.38 27.65 12.10
C THR A 367 -14.47 28.02 11.09
N GLU A 368 -14.66 29.29 10.81
CA GLU A 368 -15.68 29.81 9.90
C GLU A 368 -15.42 29.33 8.45
N GLN A 369 -14.17 29.35 8.01
CA GLN A 369 -13.81 28.88 6.68
C GLN A 369 -13.96 27.36 6.55
N ILE A 370 -13.60 26.61 7.60
CA ILE A 370 -13.82 25.15 7.59
C ILE A 370 -15.31 24.82 7.56
N GLN A 371 -16.14 25.57 8.30
CA GLN A 371 -17.59 25.39 8.25
C GLN A 371 -18.16 25.73 6.87
N GLU A 372 -17.67 26.78 6.21
CA GLU A 372 -18.08 27.12 4.85
C GLU A 372 -17.72 25.98 3.85
N ILE A 373 -16.50 25.43 3.92
CA ILE A 373 -16.11 24.25 3.11
C ILE A 373 -17.09 23.10 3.33
N ARG A 374 -17.39 22.77 4.60
CA ARG A 374 -18.30 21.69 4.96
C ARG A 374 -19.71 21.91 4.42
N GLN A 375 -20.27 23.11 4.60
CA GLN A 375 -21.60 23.47 4.08
C GLN A 375 -21.67 23.38 2.56
N GLN A 376 -20.64 23.86 1.86
CA GLN A 376 -20.55 23.75 0.41
C GLN A 376 -20.50 22.26 -0.03
N CYS A 377 -19.74 21.41 0.68
CA CYS A 377 -19.69 19.98 0.41
C CYS A 377 -21.05 19.30 0.66
N GLU A 378 -21.73 19.60 1.78
CA GLU A 378 -23.07 19.05 2.08
C GLU A 378 -24.12 19.49 1.06
N ARG A 379 -24.05 20.75 0.61
CA ARG A 379 -24.90 21.28 -0.45
C ARG A 379 -24.65 20.57 -1.78
N LEU A 380 -23.36 20.38 -2.16
CA LEU A 380 -23.01 19.69 -3.40
C LEU A 380 -23.46 18.23 -3.37
N TYR A 381 -23.19 17.52 -2.30
CA TYR A 381 -23.63 16.14 -2.09
C TYR A 381 -25.14 15.98 -2.38
N THR A 382 -25.95 16.91 -1.82
CA THR A 382 -27.40 16.91 -2.04
C THR A 382 -27.77 17.26 -3.48
N SER A 383 -27.14 18.28 -4.05
CA SER A 383 -27.44 18.78 -5.40
C SER A 383 -27.14 17.74 -6.50
N LEU A 384 -26.13 16.91 -6.31
CA LEU A 384 -25.78 15.84 -7.24
C LEU A 384 -26.49 14.50 -6.92
N GLY A 385 -27.33 14.46 -5.89
CA GLY A 385 -28.10 13.26 -5.52
C GLY A 385 -27.21 12.11 -5.01
N PHE A 386 -26.08 12.41 -4.38
CA PHE A 386 -25.19 11.41 -3.81
C PHE A 386 -25.83 10.72 -2.60
N ASN A 387 -25.47 9.49 -2.35
CA ASN A 387 -26.01 8.68 -1.27
C ASN A 387 -24.89 7.97 -0.49
N VAL A 388 -25.14 7.64 0.76
CA VAL A 388 -24.28 6.91 1.67
C VAL A 388 -23.02 7.67 2.05
N TYR A 389 -22.12 7.89 1.09
CA TYR A 389 -20.92 8.71 1.26
C TYR A 389 -20.47 9.28 -0.10
N ALA A 390 -19.66 10.32 -0.03
CA ALA A 390 -18.91 10.85 -1.18
C ALA A 390 -17.58 11.43 -0.70
N ARG A 391 -16.58 11.51 -1.59
CA ARG A 391 -15.36 12.29 -1.39
C ARG A 391 -15.43 13.50 -2.32
N LEU A 392 -15.36 14.67 -1.74
CA LEU A 392 -15.44 15.93 -2.45
C LEU A 392 -14.09 16.64 -2.31
N ASP A 393 -13.40 16.77 -3.44
CA ASP A 393 -12.10 17.43 -3.52
C ASP A 393 -12.30 18.88 -3.97
N GLY A 394 -11.43 19.79 -3.52
CA GLY A 394 -11.55 21.20 -3.88
C GLY A 394 -10.34 22.03 -3.49
N PHE A 395 -10.43 23.32 -3.76
CA PHE A 395 -9.40 24.30 -3.45
C PHE A 395 -10.03 25.48 -2.69
N ILE A 396 -9.29 26.03 -1.74
CA ILE A 396 -9.62 27.31 -1.14
C ILE A 396 -8.49 28.30 -1.44
N THR A 397 -8.84 29.45 -2.03
CA THR A 397 -7.89 30.51 -2.37
C THR A 397 -7.52 31.34 -1.13
N ASP A 398 -6.46 32.16 -1.26
CA ASP A 398 -6.10 33.11 -0.19
C ASP A 398 -7.18 34.18 0.07
N SER A 399 -8.06 34.45 -0.91
CA SER A 399 -9.25 35.29 -0.74
C SER A 399 -10.39 34.60 -0.02
N GLY A 400 -10.30 33.29 0.27
CA GLY A 400 -11.34 32.49 0.92
C GLY A 400 -12.38 31.93 -0.05
N GLU A 401 -12.21 32.08 -1.36
CA GLU A 401 -13.11 31.50 -2.35
C GLU A 401 -12.89 29.97 -2.45
N ILE A 402 -14.00 29.22 -2.45
CA ILE A 402 -13.98 27.75 -2.47
C ILE A 402 -14.39 27.25 -3.85
N PHE A 403 -13.48 26.53 -4.49
CA PHE A 403 -13.72 25.83 -5.73
C PHE A 403 -13.88 24.33 -5.48
N LEU A 404 -15.10 23.81 -5.67
CA LEU A 404 -15.31 22.37 -5.62
C LEU A 404 -14.94 21.76 -6.98
N ASN A 405 -14.16 20.72 -6.94
CA ASN A 405 -13.63 20.06 -8.11
C ASN A 405 -13.59 18.56 -7.87
N ASP A 406 -13.91 17.76 -8.89
CA ASP A 406 -13.76 16.30 -8.84
C ASP A 406 -14.55 15.61 -7.68
N PRO A 407 -15.91 15.74 -7.63
CA PRO A 407 -16.72 15.01 -6.66
C PRO A 407 -16.76 13.52 -7.02
N ASN A 408 -16.37 12.67 -6.07
CA ASN A 408 -16.24 11.23 -6.25
C ASN A 408 -17.29 10.46 -5.43
N THR A 409 -18.00 9.53 -6.06
CA THR A 409 -18.96 8.63 -5.39
C THR A 409 -18.29 7.43 -4.74
N THR A 410 -17.05 7.15 -5.09
CA THR A 410 -16.21 6.11 -4.48
C THR A 410 -14.92 6.74 -3.99
N SER A 411 -14.40 6.28 -2.90
CA SER A 411 -13.10 6.71 -2.36
C SER A 411 -12.14 5.52 -2.34
N GLY A 412 -10.85 5.77 -2.55
CA GLY A 412 -9.84 4.74 -2.40
C GLY A 412 -9.92 4.13 -0.99
N MET A 413 -10.05 2.80 -0.93
CA MET A 413 -10.18 2.04 0.33
C MET A 413 -8.83 1.57 0.87
N LEU A 414 -7.75 2.31 0.62
CA LEU A 414 -6.44 1.99 1.19
C LEU A 414 -6.38 2.39 2.67
N PRO A 415 -5.59 1.73 3.51
CA PRO A 415 -5.45 2.08 4.93
C PRO A 415 -5.06 3.54 5.17
N SER A 416 -4.25 4.13 4.28
CA SER A 416 -3.81 5.53 4.33
C SER A 416 -4.77 6.52 3.68
N SER A 417 -5.97 6.10 3.24
CA SER A 417 -6.91 6.97 2.52
C SER A 417 -7.56 8.02 3.43
N PHE A 418 -7.93 9.16 2.86
CA PHE A 418 -8.74 10.19 3.54
C PHE A 418 -10.02 9.63 4.14
N PHE A 419 -10.57 8.63 3.51
CA PHE A 419 -11.79 7.94 3.86
C PHE A 419 -11.74 7.40 5.30
N PHE A 420 -10.73 6.63 5.65
CA PHE A 420 -10.58 6.10 7.01
C PHE A 420 -10.03 7.15 7.99
N HIS A 421 -9.14 8.04 7.53
CA HIS A 421 -8.59 9.09 8.38
C HIS A 421 -9.68 10.04 8.89
N GLN A 422 -10.59 10.49 8.03
CA GLN A 422 -11.67 11.39 8.44
C GLN A 422 -12.74 10.67 9.27
N ALA A 423 -13.05 9.40 8.98
CA ALA A 423 -13.93 8.58 9.81
C ALA A 423 -13.36 8.38 11.23
N ALA A 424 -12.04 8.26 11.35
CA ALA A 424 -11.38 8.14 12.65
C ALA A 424 -11.53 9.41 13.52
N GLU A 425 -11.65 10.59 12.91
CA GLU A 425 -11.89 11.83 13.68
C GLU A 425 -13.24 11.82 14.40
N ILE A 426 -14.21 11.04 13.91
CA ILE A 426 -15.48 10.80 14.62
C ILE A 426 -15.48 9.49 15.42
N GLY A 427 -14.31 8.85 15.58
CA GLY A 427 -14.10 7.68 16.43
C GLY A 427 -14.35 6.33 15.78
N LEU A 428 -14.53 6.23 14.46
CA LEU A 428 -14.74 4.98 13.76
C LEU A 428 -13.41 4.38 13.26
N ASN A 429 -13.16 3.13 13.56
CA ASN A 429 -12.09 2.36 12.90
C ASN A 429 -12.56 1.86 11.51
N PRO A 430 -11.64 1.33 10.66
CA PRO A 430 -12.01 0.86 9.32
C PRO A 430 -13.14 -0.17 9.31
N SER A 431 -13.13 -1.16 10.19
CA SER A 431 -14.17 -2.20 10.27
C SER A 431 -15.55 -1.62 10.58
N GLN A 432 -15.62 -0.71 11.53
CA GLN A 432 -16.85 -0.01 11.92
C GLN A 432 -17.39 0.88 10.79
N PHE A 433 -16.49 1.55 10.07
CA PHE A 433 -16.88 2.40 8.95
C PHE A 433 -17.38 1.57 7.75
N LEU A 434 -16.78 0.43 7.45
CA LEU A 434 -17.31 -0.49 6.44
C LEU A 434 -18.69 -1.03 6.82
N THR A 435 -18.90 -1.36 8.09
CA THR A 435 -20.23 -1.76 8.61
C THR A 435 -21.26 -0.64 8.43
N TYR A 436 -20.87 0.61 8.72
CA TYR A 436 -21.69 1.80 8.47
C TYR A 436 -22.10 1.89 6.98
N ILE A 437 -21.15 1.72 6.05
CA ILE A 437 -21.42 1.80 4.61
C ILE A 437 -22.42 0.73 4.18
N ILE A 438 -22.20 -0.52 4.58
CA ILE A 438 -23.09 -1.64 4.21
C ILE A 438 -24.49 -1.39 4.72
N ARG A 439 -24.64 -1.05 6.00
CA ARG A 439 -25.95 -0.80 6.61
C ARG A 439 -26.66 0.39 5.96
N THR A 440 -25.97 1.51 5.79
CA THR A 440 -26.54 2.73 5.19
C THR A 440 -26.92 2.51 3.74
N SER A 441 -26.08 1.76 2.98
CA SER A 441 -26.41 1.38 1.60
C SER A 441 -27.67 0.51 1.52
N LEU A 442 -27.82 -0.47 2.41
CA LEU A 442 -29.05 -1.27 2.48
C LEU A 442 -30.28 -0.39 2.74
N ALA A 443 -30.17 0.57 3.69
CA ALA A 443 -31.26 1.49 4.00
C ALA A 443 -31.61 2.37 2.79
N GLU A 444 -30.63 2.85 2.04
CA GLU A 444 -30.86 3.63 0.80
C GLU A 444 -31.51 2.79 -0.31
N ARG A 445 -31.08 1.53 -0.49
CA ARG A 445 -31.71 0.62 -1.47
C ARG A 445 -33.18 0.30 -1.09
N VAL A 446 -33.49 0.22 0.21
CA VAL A 446 -34.90 0.09 0.65
C VAL A 446 -35.74 1.30 0.21
N LYS A 447 -35.20 2.53 0.33
CA LYS A 447 -35.87 3.76 -0.11
C LYS A 447 -36.10 3.81 -1.63
N SER A 448 -35.26 3.17 -2.44
CA SER A 448 -35.39 3.12 -3.89
C SER A 448 -36.63 2.38 -4.40
N GLY A 449 -37.32 1.65 -3.54
CA GLY A 449 -38.60 1.01 -3.84
C GLY A 449 -38.53 -0.32 -4.60
N LYS A 450 -37.33 -0.85 -4.90
CA LYS A 450 -37.17 -2.16 -5.56
C LYS A 450 -36.84 -3.24 -4.54
N ASN A 451 -37.50 -4.42 -4.63
CA ASN A 451 -37.25 -5.57 -3.72
C ASN A 451 -37.33 -5.25 -2.22
N THR A 452 -38.12 -4.27 -1.82
CA THR A 452 -38.14 -3.69 -0.47
C THR A 452 -38.33 -4.71 0.65
N SER A 453 -39.16 -5.75 0.44
CA SER A 453 -39.39 -6.79 1.45
C SER A 453 -38.12 -7.57 1.77
N HIS A 454 -37.38 -8.01 0.75
CA HIS A 454 -36.13 -8.73 0.90
C HIS A 454 -35.05 -7.85 1.55
N LEU A 455 -34.87 -6.63 1.03
CA LEU A 455 -33.89 -5.68 1.55
C LEU A 455 -34.18 -5.26 3.00
N THR A 456 -35.46 -5.07 3.34
CA THR A 456 -35.88 -4.80 4.73
C THR A 456 -35.58 -5.98 5.66
N ALA A 457 -35.75 -7.22 5.19
CA ALA A 457 -35.38 -8.40 5.96
C ALA A 457 -33.88 -8.51 6.19
N LEU A 458 -33.06 -8.23 5.15
CA LEU A 458 -31.60 -8.16 5.28
C LEU A 458 -31.15 -7.09 6.27
N LEU A 459 -31.71 -5.88 6.17
CA LEU A 459 -31.39 -4.75 7.07
C LEU A 459 -31.74 -5.10 8.54
N ARG A 460 -32.92 -5.68 8.79
CA ARG A 460 -33.33 -6.10 10.15
C ARG A 460 -32.40 -7.18 10.69
N ARG A 461 -31.99 -8.15 9.85
CA ARG A 461 -31.06 -9.22 10.24
C ARG A 461 -29.70 -8.62 10.60
N LEU A 462 -29.21 -7.65 9.84
CA LEU A 462 -27.96 -6.94 10.15
C LEU A 462 -28.09 -6.15 11.45
N ASP A 463 -29.17 -5.38 11.64
CA ASP A 463 -29.39 -4.59 12.85
C ASP A 463 -29.45 -5.49 14.11
N SER A 464 -30.10 -6.67 14.03
CA SER A 464 -30.09 -7.66 15.12
C SER A 464 -28.68 -8.19 15.39
N ALA A 465 -27.95 -8.60 14.36
CA ALA A 465 -26.59 -9.11 14.52
C ALA A 465 -25.63 -8.04 15.12
N MET A 466 -25.76 -6.78 14.72
CA MET A 466 -25.01 -5.67 15.32
C MET A 466 -25.38 -5.44 16.80
N ALA A 467 -26.63 -5.62 17.18
CA ALA A 467 -27.04 -5.52 18.58
C ALA A 467 -26.47 -6.67 19.42
N ASP A 468 -26.50 -7.88 18.88
CA ASP A 468 -25.95 -9.07 19.53
C ASP A 468 -24.41 -8.96 19.68
N GLU A 469 -23.70 -8.52 18.64
CA GLU A 469 -22.25 -8.29 18.70
C GLU A 469 -21.88 -7.28 19.79
N ARG A 470 -22.62 -6.17 19.88
CA ARG A 470 -22.38 -5.15 20.92
C ARG A 470 -22.61 -5.69 22.33
N ALA A 471 -23.60 -6.54 22.51
CA ALA A 471 -23.91 -7.16 23.81
C ALA A 471 -22.79 -8.10 24.28
N HIS A 472 -22.10 -8.77 23.35
CA HIS A 472 -21.03 -9.75 23.63
C HIS A 472 -19.60 -9.21 23.42
N ARG A 473 -19.44 -7.92 23.13
CA ARG A 473 -18.13 -7.32 22.88
C ARG A 473 -17.16 -7.45 24.04
N HIS A 474 -17.66 -7.37 25.25
CA HIS A 474 -16.86 -7.53 26.46
C HIS A 474 -16.31 -8.94 26.70
N ASP A 475 -16.79 -9.94 25.95
CA ASP A 475 -16.27 -11.32 26.00
C ASP A 475 -15.00 -11.51 25.17
N LYS A 476 -14.66 -10.53 24.32
CA LYS A 476 -13.46 -10.57 23.49
C LYS A 476 -12.19 -10.34 24.33
N LEU A 477 -11.11 -11.02 23.96
CA LEU A 477 -9.80 -10.81 24.56
C LEU A 477 -9.23 -9.47 24.13
N ARG A 478 -8.80 -8.65 25.09
CA ARG A 478 -8.23 -7.32 24.85
C ARG A 478 -6.74 -7.46 24.51
N VAL A 479 -6.34 -6.98 23.32
CA VAL A 479 -4.96 -7.06 22.84
C VAL A 479 -4.37 -5.67 22.69
N GLY A 480 -3.35 -5.35 23.49
CA GLY A 480 -2.58 -4.11 23.33
C GLY A 480 -1.67 -4.23 22.10
N VAL A 481 -1.89 -3.41 21.06
CA VAL A 481 -1.01 -3.37 19.89
C VAL A 481 0.00 -2.24 20.08
N ILE A 482 1.25 -2.61 20.41
CA ILE A 482 2.32 -1.64 20.66
C ILE A 482 3.04 -1.32 19.34
N MET A 483 3.02 -0.04 18.97
CA MET A 483 3.61 0.52 17.75
C MET A 483 4.42 1.77 18.04
N GLY A 484 5.15 2.29 17.06
CA GLY A 484 6.01 3.47 17.19
C GLY A 484 7.45 3.09 17.49
N GLY A 485 7.95 3.45 18.66
CA GLY A 485 9.35 3.27 19.03
C GLY A 485 10.21 4.48 18.71
N TYR A 486 11.53 4.32 18.88
CA TYR A 486 12.51 5.38 18.63
C TYR A 486 13.60 4.97 17.61
N SER A 487 13.51 3.76 17.07
CA SER A 487 14.43 3.29 16.02
C SER A 487 14.22 4.03 14.70
N SER A 488 15.14 3.85 13.77
CA SER A 488 14.99 4.29 12.36
C SER A 488 13.78 3.65 11.66
N GLU A 489 13.28 2.54 12.19
CA GLU A 489 12.13 1.77 11.66
C GLU A 489 10.79 2.13 12.32
N ARG A 490 10.72 3.19 13.15
CA ARG A 490 9.49 3.61 13.87
C ARG A 490 8.28 3.82 12.97
N HIS A 491 8.49 4.26 11.72
CA HIS A 491 7.41 4.46 10.75
C HIS A 491 6.83 3.13 10.28
N ILE A 492 7.69 2.14 10.02
CA ILE A 492 7.28 0.77 9.67
C ILE A 492 6.58 0.09 10.85
N SER A 493 7.04 0.37 12.07
CA SER A 493 6.37 -0.10 13.30
C SER A 493 4.93 0.39 13.39
N VAL A 494 4.67 1.64 13.00
CA VAL A 494 3.31 2.20 12.95
C VAL A 494 2.47 1.52 11.88
N GLU A 495 3.00 1.33 10.66
CA GLU A 495 2.27 0.66 9.58
C GLU A 495 1.95 -0.81 9.92
N SER A 496 2.90 -1.53 10.51
CA SER A 496 2.70 -2.89 11.02
C SER A 496 1.63 -2.92 12.11
N GLY A 497 1.72 -2.00 13.07
CA GLY A 497 0.77 -1.89 14.17
C GLY A 497 -0.65 -1.60 13.70
N ARG A 498 -0.83 -0.72 12.73
CA ARG A 498 -2.13 -0.44 12.09
C ARG A 498 -2.72 -1.69 11.43
N ASN A 499 -1.92 -2.37 10.62
CA ASN A 499 -2.36 -3.56 9.92
C ASN A 499 -2.78 -4.69 10.90
N ILE A 500 -2.02 -4.88 11.99
CA ILE A 500 -2.38 -5.82 13.06
C ILE A 500 -3.66 -5.36 13.77
N TYR A 501 -3.73 -4.08 14.15
CA TYR A 501 -4.93 -3.51 14.77
C TYR A 501 -6.19 -3.76 13.93
N GLU A 502 -6.14 -3.50 12.65
CA GLU A 502 -7.26 -3.68 11.72
C GLU A 502 -7.73 -5.13 11.67
N LYS A 503 -6.80 -6.08 11.58
CA LYS A 503 -7.12 -7.51 11.56
C LYS A 503 -7.73 -7.99 12.87
N LEU A 504 -7.24 -7.50 13.99
CA LEU A 504 -7.81 -7.81 15.31
C LEU A 504 -9.17 -7.13 15.52
N ALA A 505 -9.35 -5.87 15.05
CA ALA A 505 -10.60 -5.13 15.16
C ALA A 505 -11.75 -5.79 14.38
N SER A 506 -11.44 -6.49 13.29
CA SER A 506 -12.40 -7.23 12.49
C SER A 506 -12.62 -8.69 12.97
N SER A 507 -11.93 -9.12 14.01
CA SER A 507 -11.96 -10.49 14.56
C SER A 507 -13.21 -10.74 15.41
N THR A 508 -13.61 -12.01 15.46
CA THR A 508 -14.63 -12.50 16.41
C THR A 508 -14.09 -12.67 17.83
N LYS A 509 -12.76 -12.78 18.02
CA LYS A 509 -12.11 -13.17 19.27
C LYS A 509 -11.47 -12.00 20.03
N TYR A 510 -11.04 -10.96 19.33
CA TYR A 510 -10.15 -9.95 19.88
C TYR A 510 -10.75 -8.56 19.83
N GLU A 511 -10.40 -7.74 20.83
CA GLU A 511 -10.61 -6.29 20.85
C GLU A 511 -9.24 -5.61 20.95
N PRO A 512 -8.73 -4.96 19.88
CA PRO A 512 -7.43 -4.32 19.92
C PRO A 512 -7.47 -2.97 20.60
N ILE A 513 -6.42 -2.67 21.36
CA ILE A 513 -6.19 -1.39 22.03
C ILE A 513 -4.90 -0.81 21.45
N PRO A 514 -4.94 0.34 20.75
CA PRO A 514 -3.74 0.91 20.15
C PRO A 514 -2.87 1.57 21.23
N ILE A 515 -1.61 1.17 21.28
CA ILE A 515 -0.62 1.66 22.24
C ILE A 515 0.58 2.18 21.46
N PHE A 516 0.98 3.42 21.72
CA PHE A 516 2.15 4.02 21.12
C PHE A 516 3.29 4.07 22.14
N LEU A 517 4.46 3.58 21.72
CA LEU A 517 5.69 3.66 22.48
C LEU A 517 6.54 4.82 21.92
N THR A 518 7.03 5.67 22.82
CA THR A 518 7.97 6.76 22.50
C THR A 518 9.07 6.82 23.55
N GLY A 519 10.19 7.50 23.27
CA GLY A 519 11.32 7.62 24.20
C GLY A 519 12.65 7.64 23.48
N ASN A 520 13.63 7.07 24.14
CA ASN A 520 15.00 6.90 23.67
C ASN A 520 15.61 5.64 24.31
N GLU A 521 16.91 5.38 24.11
CA GLU A 521 17.62 4.21 24.65
C GLU A 521 17.68 4.17 26.19
N GLU A 522 17.51 5.30 26.88
CA GLU A 522 17.55 5.36 28.35
C GLU A 522 16.17 5.14 28.97
N THR A 523 15.13 5.70 28.34
CA THR A 523 13.77 5.66 28.89
C THR A 523 12.73 5.63 27.77
N HIS A 524 11.72 4.77 27.93
CA HIS A 524 10.57 4.76 27.05
C HIS A 524 9.24 4.91 27.82
N GLN A 525 8.20 5.31 27.11
CA GLN A 525 6.88 5.59 27.65
C GLN A 525 5.80 5.00 26.77
N LEU A 526 4.74 4.49 27.39
CA LEU A 526 3.59 3.91 26.71
C LEU A 526 2.39 4.86 26.80
N TYR A 527 1.67 4.98 25.69
CA TYR A 527 0.43 5.78 25.62
C TYR A 527 -0.66 4.96 24.95
N GLN A 528 -1.80 4.81 25.63
CA GLN A 528 -3.01 4.43 24.91
C GLN A 528 -3.45 5.64 24.06
N ILE A 529 -3.65 5.43 22.78
CA ILE A 529 -3.97 6.50 21.83
C ILE A 529 -5.36 6.30 21.21
N PRO A 530 -6.09 7.38 20.90
CA PRO A 530 -7.33 7.28 20.16
C PRO A 530 -7.08 6.94 18.68
N ILE A 531 -8.11 6.37 18.02
CA ILE A 531 -8.03 5.88 16.64
C ILE A 531 -7.60 6.96 15.65
N ASN A 532 -8.06 8.19 15.80
CA ASN A 532 -7.69 9.31 14.92
C ASN A 532 -6.21 9.71 15.04
N ILE A 533 -5.58 9.45 16.18
CA ILE A 533 -4.13 9.65 16.35
C ILE A 533 -3.38 8.46 15.77
N MET A 534 -3.84 7.23 15.99
CA MET A 534 -3.24 6.03 15.40
C MET A 534 -3.16 6.12 13.86
N LEU A 535 -4.17 6.71 13.22
CA LEU A 535 -4.22 6.84 11.75
C LEU A 535 -3.54 8.11 11.20
N LYS A 536 -2.68 8.83 11.96
CA LYS A 536 -1.85 9.93 11.42
C LYS A 536 -0.77 9.38 10.48
N ASP A 537 -0.20 10.24 9.62
CA ASP A 537 0.62 9.80 8.49
C ASP A 537 1.82 8.94 8.91
N ASN A 538 2.53 9.29 9.99
CA ASN A 538 3.74 8.59 10.42
C ASN A 538 3.94 8.64 11.95
N ALA A 539 4.99 7.99 12.45
CA ALA A 539 5.30 7.91 13.87
C ALA A 539 5.59 9.28 14.51
N ASP A 540 6.25 10.18 13.78
CA ASP A 540 6.61 11.49 14.29
C ASP A 540 5.38 12.40 14.41
N ASP A 541 4.42 12.30 13.49
CA ASP A 541 3.12 12.98 13.57
C ASP A 541 2.31 12.50 14.79
N ILE A 542 2.33 11.19 15.07
CA ILE A 542 1.67 10.62 16.27
C ILE A 542 2.32 11.18 17.54
N LYS A 543 3.64 11.18 17.60
CA LYS A 543 4.43 11.71 18.72
C LYS A 543 4.11 13.20 18.95
N GLU A 544 4.11 14.01 17.90
CA GLU A 544 3.74 15.44 17.95
C GLU A 544 2.34 15.63 18.57
N LYS A 545 1.36 14.79 18.19
CA LYS A 545 -0.02 14.89 18.75
C LYS A 545 -0.08 14.47 20.20
N ILE A 546 0.71 13.50 20.65
CA ILE A 546 0.81 13.11 22.06
C ILE A 546 1.42 14.24 22.88
N GLU A 547 2.54 14.80 22.43
CA GLU A 547 3.23 15.90 23.10
C GLU A 547 2.35 17.16 23.20
N ALA A 548 1.62 17.48 22.12
CA ALA A 548 0.66 18.57 22.12
C ALA A 548 -0.49 18.35 23.13
N ALA A 549 -1.00 17.12 23.23
CA ALA A 549 -2.05 16.78 24.18
C ALA A 549 -1.55 16.86 25.63
N GLU A 550 -0.33 16.41 25.93
CA GLU A 550 0.31 16.53 27.25
C GLU A 550 0.56 18.01 27.63
N ALA A 551 0.99 18.81 26.66
CA ALA A 551 1.17 20.26 26.85
C ALA A 551 -0.15 21.02 26.98
N GLY A 552 -1.30 20.35 26.87
CA GLY A 552 -2.62 20.97 26.98
C GLY A 552 -2.99 21.87 25.78
N VAL A 553 -2.35 21.69 24.63
CA VAL A 553 -2.67 22.43 23.40
C VAL A 553 -4.10 22.07 22.98
N PRO A 554 -4.99 23.07 22.83
CA PRO A 554 -6.39 22.81 22.49
C PRO A 554 -6.49 22.25 21.06
N THR A 555 -7.35 21.26 20.88
CA THR A 555 -7.71 20.77 19.55
C THR A 555 -8.55 21.81 18.81
N HIS A 556 -8.53 21.78 17.49
CA HIS A 556 -9.30 22.73 16.69
C HIS A 556 -10.79 22.68 17.05
N PRO A 557 -11.45 23.82 17.32
CA PRO A 557 -12.85 23.87 17.83
C PRO A 557 -13.85 23.16 16.91
N VAL A 558 -13.63 23.16 15.61
CA VAL A 558 -14.50 22.50 14.62
C VAL A 558 -14.62 20.99 14.87
N LEU A 559 -13.59 20.34 15.43
CA LEU A 559 -13.64 18.91 15.73
C LEU A 559 -14.68 18.55 16.78
N ALA A 560 -14.83 19.39 17.81
CA ALA A 560 -15.86 19.17 18.83
C ALA A 560 -17.27 19.27 18.22
N GLN A 561 -17.50 20.25 17.36
CA GLN A 561 -18.79 20.44 16.67
C GLN A 561 -19.11 19.25 15.75
N ILE A 562 -18.12 18.76 15.00
CA ILE A 562 -18.30 17.60 14.10
C ILE A 562 -18.57 16.33 14.91
N LYS A 563 -17.84 16.08 15.98
CA LYS A 563 -18.05 14.93 16.88
C LYS A 563 -19.45 14.95 17.51
N GLU A 564 -19.95 16.12 17.89
CA GLU A 564 -21.31 16.25 18.39
C GLU A 564 -22.34 15.91 17.31
N ALA A 565 -22.19 16.48 16.12
CA ALA A 565 -23.07 16.18 14.99
C ALA A 565 -23.04 14.69 14.57
N ALA A 566 -21.86 14.05 14.65
CA ALA A 566 -21.66 12.64 14.34
C ALA A 566 -21.99 11.70 15.51
N SER A 567 -22.37 12.20 16.69
CA SER A 567 -22.51 11.41 17.92
C SER A 567 -23.45 10.21 17.78
N GLY A 568 -24.49 10.34 16.96
CA GLY A 568 -25.40 9.23 16.62
C GLY A 568 -24.71 8.11 15.86
N ILE A 569 -23.87 8.45 14.87
CA ILE A 569 -23.06 7.47 14.09
C ILE A 569 -22.06 6.80 15.04
N THR A 570 -21.26 7.58 15.77
CA THR A 570 -20.26 7.06 16.70
C THR A 570 -20.86 6.10 17.71
N ARG A 571 -21.97 6.46 18.34
CA ARG A 571 -22.67 5.60 19.31
C ARG A 571 -23.16 4.30 18.69
N THR A 572 -23.62 4.34 17.45
CA THR A 572 -24.16 3.15 16.76
C THR A 572 -23.08 2.17 16.40
N TYR A 573 -21.89 2.62 15.98
CA TYR A 573 -20.87 1.73 15.40
C TYR A 573 -19.64 1.55 16.30
N ALA A 574 -19.20 2.58 17.02
CA ALA A 574 -18.00 2.54 17.87
C ALA A 574 -18.32 2.40 19.38
N GLY A 575 -19.46 2.92 19.83
CA GLY A 575 -19.76 2.99 21.27
C GLY A 575 -19.00 4.14 21.96
N SER A 576 -18.33 3.83 23.08
CA SER A 576 -17.46 4.79 23.77
C SER A 576 -16.08 4.78 23.15
N THR A 577 -15.52 5.96 22.91
CA THR A 577 -14.20 6.13 22.29
C THR A 577 -13.26 6.94 23.18
N LEU A 578 -11.98 6.57 23.20
CA LEU A 578 -10.94 7.36 23.84
C LEU A 578 -10.81 8.70 23.10
N GLN A 579 -10.79 9.81 23.84
CA GLN A 579 -10.76 11.16 23.26
C GLN A 579 -9.37 11.79 23.24
N LYS A 580 -8.49 11.39 24.17
CA LYS A 580 -7.13 11.93 24.31
C LYS A 580 -6.15 10.81 24.62
N PRO A 581 -4.87 10.95 24.24
CA PRO A 581 -3.82 10.02 24.66
C PRO A 581 -3.78 9.92 26.19
N GLN A 582 -3.53 8.72 26.68
CA GLN A 582 -3.37 8.45 28.12
C GLN A 582 -2.05 7.72 28.35
N ARG A 583 -1.18 8.29 29.15
CA ARG A 583 0.08 7.66 29.56
C ARG A 583 -0.22 6.44 30.43
N LEU A 584 0.49 5.34 30.18
CA LEU A 584 0.33 4.07 30.88
C LEU A 584 1.63 3.65 31.59
N THR A 585 1.50 3.10 32.78
CA THR A 585 2.51 2.23 33.39
C THR A 585 2.29 0.78 32.93
N TYR A 586 3.29 -0.09 33.09
CA TYR A 586 3.13 -1.53 32.80
C TYR A 586 2.09 -2.21 33.69
N GLU A 587 1.92 -1.75 34.93
CA GLU A 587 0.86 -2.21 35.84
C GLU A 587 -0.53 -1.85 35.34
N GLN A 588 -0.69 -0.62 34.83
CA GLN A 588 -1.93 -0.19 34.18
C GLN A 588 -2.16 -0.96 32.86
N LEU A 589 -1.10 -1.20 32.09
CA LEU A 589 -1.19 -2.02 30.89
C LEU A 589 -1.69 -3.43 31.22
N LYS A 590 -1.14 -4.08 32.27
CA LYS A 590 -1.60 -5.39 32.74
C LYS A 590 -3.09 -5.43 33.04
N SER A 591 -3.62 -4.35 33.63
CA SER A 591 -5.05 -4.24 33.95
C SER A 591 -5.92 -3.97 32.71
N LEU A 592 -5.33 -3.38 31.69
CA LEU A 592 -6.02 -2.96 30.47
C LEU A 592 -6.14 -4.08 29.42
N VAL A 593 -5.15 -4.98 29.34
CA VAL A 593 -5.04 -5.99 28.27
C VAL A 593 -4.90 -7.43 28.80
N ASP A 594 -5.33 -8.39 28.00
CA ASP A 594 -5.14 -9.82 28.26
C ASP A 594 -3.87 -10.35 27.56
N ALA A 595 -3.42 -9.70 26.50
CA ALA A 595 -2.17 -9.95 25.80
C ALA A 595 -1.67 -8.70 25.10
N VAL A 596 -0.42 -8.70 24.67
CA VAL A 596 0.20 -7.64 23.85
C VAL A 596 0.66 -8.22 22.53
N PHE A 597 0.45 -7.48 21.45
CA PHE A 597 1.11 -7.67 20.18
C PHE A 597 2.17 -6.59 19.99
N ILE A 598 3.44 -6.98 20.02
CA ILE A 598 4.57 -6.10 19.76
C ILE A 598 4.69 -5.96 18.24
N ALA A 599 4.35 -4.79 17.71
CA ALA A 599 4.49 -4.44 16.29
C ALA A 599 5.68 -3.51 16.04
N LEU A 600 6.59 -3.42 17.03
CA LEU A 600 7.81 -2.62 16.93
C LEU A 600 8.86 -3.33 16.08
N HIS A 601 9.61 -2.54 15.31
CA HIS A 601 10.80 -2.98 14.60
C HIS A 601 12.03 -2.25 15.15
N GLY A 602 13.15 -2.97 15.25
CA GLY A 602 14.31 -2.46 15.93
C GLY A 602 14.10 -2.33 17.45
N ARG A 603 14.83 -1.40 18.08
CA ARG A 603 14.75 -1.16 19.53
C ARG A 603 13.51 -0.32 19.90
N PRO A 604 12.87 -0.61 21.05
CA PRO A 604 13.12 -1.65 22.04
C PRO A 604 12.34 -2.96 21.80
N GLY A 605 11.81 -3.17 20.58
CA GLY A 605 10.94 -4.31 20.26
C GLY A 605 11.67 -5.61 20.04
N GLU A 606 12.85 -5.58 19.37
CA GLU A 606 13.57 -6.75 18.90
C GLU A 606 14.81 -7.11 19.73
N ASP A 607 15.13 -6.32 20.77
CA ASP A 607 16.34 -6.49 21.57
C ASP A 607 16.11 -7.14 22.95
N GLY A 608 14.87 -7.50 23.26
CA GLY A 608 14.50 -8.11 24.54
C GLY A 608 14.18 -7.12 25.66
N GLU A 609 14.33 -5.80 25.45
CA GLU A 609 14.04 -4.78 26.46
C GLU A 609 12.56 -4.76 26.82
N LEU A 610 11.69 -4.60 25.80
CA LEU A 610 10.24 -4.60 26.01
C LEU A 610 9.73 -5.94 26.54
N GLN A 611 10.28 -7.06 26.05
CA GLN A 611 9.97 -8.41 26.54
C GLN A 611 10.28 -8.54 28.02
N THR A 612 11.40 -7.99 28.47
CA THR A 612 11.81 -7.98 29.89
C THR A 612 10.77 -7.26 30.76
N GLU A 613 10.30 -6.10 30.33
CA GLU A 613 9.26 -5.38 31.06
C GLU A 613 7.93 -6.14 31.06
N LEU A 614 7.50 -6.71 29.95
CA LEU A 614 6.26 -7.50 29.87
C LEU A 614 6.30 -8.76 30.74
N GLU A 615 7.45 -9.45 30.82
CA GLU A 615 7.61 -10.64 31.65
C GLU A 615 7.55 -10.33 33.15
N LYS A 616 8.07 -9.17 33.61
CA LYS A 616 7.94 -8.73 35.02
C LYS A 616 6.48 -8.67 35.48
N TYR A 617 5.58 -8.31 34.59
CA TYR A 617 4.16 -8.19 34.89
C TYR A 617 3.34 -9.38 34.40
N LEU A 618 3.97 -10.44 33.92
CA LEU A 618 3.31 -11.64 33.36
C LEU A 618 2.27 -11.26 32.28
N ILE A 619 2.63 -10.36 31.38
CA ILE A 619 1.80 -9.96 30.24
C ILE A 619 2.20 -10.84 29.05
N PRO A 620 1.30 -11.67 28.50
CA PRO A 620 1.59 -12.47 27.31
C PRO A 620 1.92 -11.58 26.10
N TYR A 621 2.88 -11.99 25.28
CA TYR A 621 3.28 -11.26 24.07
C TYR A 621 3.68 -12.22 22.94
N ASN A 622 3.67 -11.72 21.70
CA ASN A 622 4.08 -12.42 20.49
C ASN A 622 5.60 -12.45 20.31
N GLY A 623 6.06 -13.34 19.45
CA GLY A 623 7.47 -13.41 19.04
C GLY A 623 8.38 -14.09 20.04
N SER A 624 9.67 -13.97 19.81
CA SER A 624 10.71 -14.62 20.58
C SER A 624 10.88 -14.03 21.99
N GLY A 625 11.33 -14.86 22.92
CA GLY A 625 11.68 -14.44 24.28
C GLY A 625 12.97 -13.61 24.33
N ILE A 626 13.32 -13.12 25.53
CA ILE A 626 14.41 -12.15 25.77
C ILE A 626 15.73 -12.59 25.12
N GLN A 627 16.19 -13.82 25.42
CA GLN A 627 17.52 -14.30 24.95
C GLN A 627 17.61 -14.39 23.43
N SER A 628 16.59 -14.96 22.79
CA SER A 628 16.55 -15.09 21.32
C SER A 628 16.51 -13.71 20.66
N SER A 629 15.73 -12.78 21.20
CA SER A 629 15.65 -11.40 20.68
C SER A 629 17.01 -10.68 20.81
N GLN A 630 17.68 -10.78 21.95
CA GLN A 630 19.01 -10.18 22.14
C GLN A 630 20.06 -10.71 21.16
N VAL A 631 20.00 -12.00 20.82
CA VAL A 631 20.92 -12.60 19.83
C VAL A 631 20.58 -12.13 18.42
N THR A 632 19.32 -12.22 18.03
CA THR A 632 18.90 -12.00 16.63
C THR A 632 19.02 -10.54 16.19
N ILE A 633 18.87 -9.57 17.08
CA ILE A 633 19.12 -8.16 16.78
C ILE A 633 20.58 -7.87 16.42
N ASN A 634 21.52 -8.61 16.98
CA ASN A 634 22.94 -8.45 16.77
C ASN A 634 23.47 -9.41 15.68
N LYS A 635 23.65 -8.86 14.48
CA LYS A 635 24.09 -9.64 13.31
C LYS A 635 25.42 -10.35 13.49
N PHE A 636 26.35 -9.73 14.25
CA PHE A 636 27.64 -10.35 14.55
C PHE A 636 27.47 -11.60 15.45
N GLU A 637 26.71 -11.48 16.53
CA GLU A 637 26.45 -12.60 17.45
C GLU A 637 25.64 -13.71 16.78
N THR A 638 24.64 -13.35 16.00
CA THR A 638 23.86 -14.30 15.18
C THR A 638 24.77 -15.09 14.24
N ASN A 639 25.60 -14.41 13.46
CA ASN A 639 26.52 -15.05 12.50
C ASN A 639 27.56 -15.90 13.22
N ARG A 640 28.08 -15.44 14.36
CA ARG A 640 29.04 -16.22 15.18
C ARG A 640 28.43 -17.54 15.65
N ILE A 641 27.23 -17.49 16.26
CA ILE A 641 26.52 -18.68 16.74
C ILE A 641 26.22 -19.66 15.60
N LEU A 642 25.70 -19.13 14.47
CA LEU A 642 25.38 -19.96 13.32
C LEU A 642 26.62 -20.65 12.75
N ARG A 643 27.72 -19.92 12.58
CA ARG A 643 29.00 -20.48 12.10
C ARG A 643 29.52 -21.58 13.04
N GLU A 644 29.51 -21.36 14.36
CA GLU A 644 29.93 -22.34 15.36
C GLU A 644 29.10 -23.63 15.31
N ASN A 645 27.84 -23.55 14.82
CA ASN A 645 26.96 -24.68 14.62
C ASN A 645 26.97 -25.22 13.17
N GLY A 646 27.94 -24.80 12.35
CA GLY A 646 28.12 -25.30 10.97
C GLY A 646 27.05 -24.83 9.98
N VAL A 647 26.46 -23.66 10.18
CA VAL A 647 25.58 -22.98 9.22
C VAL A 647 26.41 -21.98 8.41
N HIS A 648 26.15 -21.92 7.10
CA HIS A 648 26.85 -21.01 6.21
C HIS A 648 26.41 -19.55 6.45
N VAL A 649 27.37 -18.69 6.71
CA VAL A 649 27.23 -17.23 6.85
C VAL A 649 28.42 -16.56 6.18
N ALA A 650 28.32 -15.29 5.83
CA ALA A 650 29.44 -14.53 5.29
C ALA A 650 30.62 -14.47 6.30
N GLU A 651 31.85 -14.44 5.80
CA GLU A 651 33.01 -14.06 6.60
C GLU A 651 32.78 -12.65 7.13
N HIS A 652 32.98 -12.44 8.44
CA HIS A 652 32.60 -11.19 9.09
C HIS A 652 33.50 -10.79 10.25
N MET A 653 33.57 -9.48 10.52
CA MET A 653 34.27 -8.93 11.68
C MET A 653 33.64 -7.63 12.17
N LEU A 654 33.89 -7.25 13.42
CA LEU A 654 33.57 -5.93 13.95
C LEU A 654 34.77 -4.98 13.81
N ALA A 655 34.47 -3.75 13.39
CA ALA A 655 35.38 -2.63 13.33
C ALA A 655 35.01 -1.61 14.40
N PHE A 656 35.92 -1.27 15.29
CA PHE A 656 35.64 -0.46 16.49
C PHE A 656 36.13 0.98 16.35
N LYS A 657 35.32 1.93 16.84
CA LYS A 657 35.64 3.36 16.89
C LYS A 657 36.94 3.65 17.66
N LYS A 658 37.19 2.90 18.70
CA LYS A 658 38.42 3.03 19.51
C LYS A 658 39.68 2.83 18.67
N ASP A 659 39.71 1.75 17.86
CA ASP A 659 40.86 1.42 17.01
C ASP A 659 41.03 2.48 15.89
N TRP A 660 39.93 2.97 15.34
CA TRP A 660 39.91 4.06 14.37
C TRP A 660 40.47 5.39 14.96
N GLN A 661 40.11 5.68 16.24
CA GLN A 661 40.60 6.88 16.92
C GLN A 661 42.07 6.79 17.30
N GLU A 662 42.58 5.58 17.62
CA GLU A 662 43.99 5.36 17.99
C GLU A 662 44.91 5.50 16.77
N ASN A 663 44.59 4.93 15.61
CA ASN A 663 45.36 5.03 14.38
C ASN A 663 44.53 4.65 13.17
N GLN A 664 44.04 5.66 12.41
CA GLN A 664 43.18 5.47 11.27
C GLN A 664 43.83 4.63 10.16
N ASP A 665 45.08 4.88 9.82
CA ASP A 665 45.77 4.13 8.76
C ASP A 665 45.92 2.65 9.10
N ALA A 666 46.36 2.35 10.32
CA ALA A 666 46.45 0.99 10.78
C ALA A 666 45.10 0.29 10.87
N PHE A 667 44.04 1.02 11.26
CA PHE A 667 42.69 0.50 11.32
C PHE A 667 42.20 0.07 9.92
N PHE A 668 42.34 0.92 8.92
CA PHE A 668 41.92 0.61 7.57
C PHE A 668 42.78 -0.47 6.92
N GLN A 669 44.11 -0.44 7.13
CA GLN A 669 44.99 -1.50 6.64
C GLN A 669 44.62 -2.86 7.23
N TYR A 670 44.27 -2.95 8.51
CA TYR A 670 43.84 -4.18 9.18
C TYR A 670 42.57 -4.75 8.51
N ILE A 671 41.63 -3.89 8.09
CA ILE A 671 40.44 -4.31 7.37
C ILE A 671 40.79 -4.83 5.98
N GLU A 672 41.60 -4.10 5.23
CA GLU A 672 41.99 -4.42 3.84
C GLU A 672 42.85 -5.68 3.72
N GLU A 673 43.57 -6.04 4.75
CA GLU A 673 44.31 -7.32 4.81
C GLU A 673 43.39 -8.54 4.93
N ARG A 674 42.12 -8.36 5.36
CA ARG A 674 41.14 -9.43 5.61
C ARG A 674 40.00 -9.48 4.61
N PHE A 675 39.61 -8.31 4.12
CA PHE A 675 38.45 -8.16 3.22
C PHE A 675 38.87 -7.47 1.93
N ALA A 676 38.73 -8.18 0.83
CA ALA A 676 38.94 -7.59 -0.50
C ALA A 676 37.72 -6.77 -0.93
N TYR A 677 37.95 -5.63 -1.56
CA TYR A 677 36.87 -4.87 -2.18
C TYR A 677 36.24 -5.61 -3.37
N PRO A 678 34.91 -5.51 -3.58
CA PRO A 678 33.94 -4.87 -2.72
C PRO A 678 33.50 -5.79 -1.56
N PHE A 679 33.18 -5.20 -0.40
CA PHE A 679 32.58 -5.87 0.74
C PHE A 679 31.39 -5.05 1.29
N ILE A 680 30.64 -5.61 2.23
CA ILE A 680 29.51 -4.93 2.89
C ILE A 680 29.95 -4.35 4.22
N ALA A 681 29.62 -3.09 4.47
CA ALA A 681 29.71 -2.45 5.79
C ALA A 681 28.31 -2.03 6.24
N LYS A 682 27.99 -2.34 7.51
CA LYS A 682 26.66 -2.08 8.08
C LYS A 682 26.70 -1.97 9.60
N PRO A 683 25.73 -1.30 10.26
CA PRO A 683 25.54 -1.41 11.69
C PRO A 683 25.33 -2.87 12.11
N ALA A 684 25.91 -3.30 13.22
CA ALA A 684 25.80 -4.69 13.67
C ALA A 684 24.46 -5.00 14.35
N ASP A 685 23.81 -3.99 14.94
CA ASP A 685 22.66 -4.12 15.83
C ASP A 685 21.50 -3.15 15.46
N ASP A 686 21.40 -2.80 14.18
CA ASP A 686 20.28 -2.04 13.63
C ASP A 686 19.55 -2.84 12.55
N GLY A 687 18.26 -2.51 12.34
CA GLY A 687 17.38 -3.19 11.39
C GLY A 687 17.42 -2.61 9.98
N CYS A 688 16.73 -3.27 9.09
CA CYS A 688 16.16 -2.82 7.82
C CYS A 688 17.06 -2.10 6.83
N SER A 689 18.23 -2.62 6.49
CA SER A 689 19.11 -2.00 5.49
C SER A 689 19.52 -0.55 5.80
N SER A 690 19.23 -0.07 7.02
CA SER A 690 19.65 1.27 7.47
C SER A 690 21.17 1.31 7.46
N ALA A 691 21.72 2.24 6.68
CA ALA A 691 23.16 2.40 6.49
C ALA A 691 23.92 1.13 6.03
N VAL A 692 23.30 0.21 5.30
CA VAL A 692 24.01 -0.89 4.62
C VAL A 692 24.64 -0.36 3.35
N LYS A 693 25.98 -0.47 3.24
CA LYS A 693 26.72 0.03 2.08
C LYS A 693 27.65 -1.04 1.50
N LYS A 694 27.65 -1.16 0.18
CA LYS A 694 28.64 -1.91 -0.56
C LYS A 694 29.86 -1.00 -0.77
N ILE A 695 30.93 -1.31 -0.07
CA ILE A 695 32.18 -0.53 -0.07
C ILE A 695 33.07 -1.06 -1.19
N LYS A 696 33.39 -0.20 -2.14
CA LYS A 696 34.14 -0.52 -3.36
C LYS A 696 35.57 0.00 -3.32
N THR A 697 35.83 1.02 -2.50
CA THR A 697 37.13 1.71 -2.41
C THR A 697 37.47 2.09 -0.98
N ARG A 698 38.71 2.39 -0.75
CA ARG A 698 39.22 2.93 0.51
C ARG A 698 38.50 4.25 0.89
N GLU A 699 38.27 5.13 -0.08
CA GLU A 699 37.57 6.40 0.14
C GLU A 699 36.14 6.18 0.66
N GLU A 700 35.42 5.19 0.10
CA GLU A 700 34.09 4.83 0.59
C GLU A 700 34.12 4.23 2.00
N LEU A 701 35.18 3.46 2.35
CA LEU A 701 35.36 2.93 3.69
C LEU A 701 35.63 4.02 4.71
N GLU A 702 36.50 5.00 4.36
CA GLU A 702 36.77 6.15 5.20
C GLU A 702 35.53 7.00 5.45
N ALA A 703 34.77 7.27 4.39
CA ALA A 703 33.50 7.99 4.48
C ALA A 703 32.48 7.25 5.35
N PHE A 704 32.38 5.91 5.23
CA PHE A 704 31.48 5.10 6.06
C PHE A 704 31.88 5.13 7.53
N ALA A 705 33.17 4.96 7.85
CA ALA A 705 33.69 5.03 9.21
C ALA A 705 33.43 6.41 9.84
N GLU A 706 33.67 7.50 9.10
CA GLU A 706 33.39 8.85 9.58
C GLU A 706 31.92 9.07 9.87
N LEU A 707 31.01 8.54 9.03
CA LEU A 707 29.57 8.64 9.24
C LEU A 707 29.11 7.88 10.49
N ILE A 708 29.52 6.61 10.64
CA ILE A 708 29.08 5.76 11.77
C ILE A 708 29.69 6.24 13.08
N PHE A 709 30.97 6.67 13.07
CA PHE A 709 31.72 7.06 14.24
C PHE A 709 31.60 8.54 14.64
N ARG A 710 30.80 9.33 13.92
CA ARG A 710 30.57 10.75 14.25
C ARG A 710 30.05 10.94 15.68
N ASN A 711 30.20 12.15 16.20
CA ASN A 711 29.72 12.55 17.53
C ASN A 711 28.56 13.56 17.47
N SER A 712 28.16 13.96 16.27
CA SER A 712 27.05 14.89 16.04
C SER A 712 25.90 14.18 15.31
N VAL A 713 24.67 14.57 15.60
CA VAL A 713 23.46 14.10 14.87
C VAL A 713 23.53 14.54 13.40
N GLU A 714 24.16 15.67 13.12
CA GLU A 714 24.31 16.16 11.74
C GLU A 714 25.18 15.23 10.91
N ILE A 715 24.71 14.94 9.70
CA ILE A 715 25.43 14.10 8.73
C ILE A 715 26.42 15.00 7.96
N PRO A 716 27.74 14.68 7.97
CA PRO A 716 28.73 15.44 7.22
C PRO A 716 28.49 15.35 5.71
N GLU A 717 28.53 16.50 5.00
CA GLU A 717 28.25 16.54 3.56
C GLU A 717 29.24 15.73 2.71
N GLY A 718 30.55 15.78 3.04
CA GLY A 718 31.59 15.09 2.29
C GLY A 718 31.35 13.55 2.24
N PRO A 719 31.33 12.88 3.39
CA PRO A 719 30.99 11.45 3.46
C PRO A 719 29.64 11.10 2.84
N ALA A 720 28.61 11.94 3.02
CA ALA A 720 27.30 11.73 2.43
C ALA A 720 27.33 11.73 0.91
N GLN A 721 28.11 12.61 0.29
CA GLN A 721 28.29 12.67 -1.16
C GLN A 721 29.07 11.47 -1.69
N VAL A 722 30.16 11.06 -1.02
CA VAL A 722 30.96 9.88 -1.41
C VAL A 722 30.09 8.62 -1.43
N LEU A 723 29.28 8.42 -0.40
CA LEU A 723 28.41 7.25 -0.26
C LEU A 723 27.03 7.41 -0.93
N LYS A 724 26.80 8.54 -1.61
CA LYS A 724 25.55 8.84 -2.33
C LYS A 724 24.29 8.63 -1.47
N LEU A 725 24.34 9.17 -0.25
CA LEU A 725 23.19 9.07 0.66
C LEU A 725 21.97 9.79 0.07
N SER A 726 20.80 9.20 0.19
CA SER A 726 19.56 9.87 -0.13
C SER A 726 19.20 10.88 0.97
N PHE A 727 18.44 11.93 0.64
CA PHE A 727 18.03 12.98 1.58
C PHE A 727 17.26 12.45 2.82
N LYS A 728 16.65 11.27 2.72
CA LYS A 728 15.85 10.64 3.80
C LYS A 728 16.57 9.51 4.53
N GLU A 729 17.80 9.21 4.15
CA GLU A 729 18.52 8.06 4.71
C GLU A 729 19.07 8.42 6.10
N GLU A 730 18.57 7.74 7.12
CA GLU A 730 19.04 7.86 8.49
C GLU A 730 20.27 6.97 8.69
N VAL A 731 21.38 7.55 9.15
CA VAL A 731 22.60 6.81 9.48
C VAL A 731 22.82 6.86 10.99
N PRO A 732 22.80 5.74 11.70
CA PRO A 732 22.98 5.72 13.15
C PRO A 732 24.41 6.07 13.55
N MET A 733 24.59 6.60 14.77
CA MET A 733 25.89 6.79 15.42
C MET A 733 26.20 5.57 16.28
N LYS A 734 27.30 4.88 16.02
CA LYS A 734 27.68 3.66 16.73
C LYS A 734 29.14 3.67 17.16
N GLY A 735 29.47 2.86 18.18
CA GLY A 735 30.85 2.63 18.61
C GLY A 735 31.58 1.56 17.78
N TYR A 736 30.87 0.84 16.92
CA TYR A 736 31.39 -0.22 16.05
C TYR A 736 30.46 -0.45 14.86
N PHE A 737 30.97 -1.08 13.81
CA PHE A 737 30.19 -1.56 12.68
C PHE A 737 30.66 -2.94 12.21
N LEU A 738 29.79 -3.63 11.48
CA LEU A 738 30.04 -4.97 10.95
C LEU A 738 30.56 -4.87 9.52
N ILE A 739 31.60 -5.65 9.21
CA ILE A 739 32.11 -5.86 7.86
C ILE A 739 31.84 -7.33 7.49
N GLU A 740 31.37 -7.55 6.26
CA GLU A 740 31.09 -8.88 5.73
C GLU A 740 31.58 -8.99 4.28
N ASN A 741 32.09 -10.17 3.92
CA ASN A 741 32.39 -10.47 2.53
C ASN A 741 31.11 -10.36 1.68
N LEU A 742 31.24 -9.75 0.50
CA LEU A 742 30.16 -9.72 -0.47
C LEU A 742 29.91 -11.12 -1.00
N ILE A 743 28.71 -11.66 -0.74
CA ILE A 743 28.29 -12.94 -1.28
C ILE A 743 27.92 -12.77 -2.76
N SER A 744 28.43 -13.62 -3.61
CA SER A 744 28.23 -13.58 -5.05
C SER A 744 27.84 -14.95 -5.60
N ARG A 745 27.56 -15.03 -6.89
CA ARG A 745 27.14 -16.26 -7.59
C ARG A 745 28.19 -17.39 -7.57
N GLU A 746 29.49 -17.06 -7.59
CA GLU A 746 30.63 -18.00 -7.54
C GLU A 746 30.49 -19.25 -8.44
N GLY A 747 30.02 -19.08 -9.67
CA GLY A 747 29.85 -20.17 -10.63
C GLY A 747 28.61 -21.05 -10.43
N ALA A 748 27.73 -20.73 -9.48
CA ALA A 748 26.46 -21.43 -9.30
C ALA A 748 25.57 -21.30 -10.56
N LYS A 749 24.77 -22.31 -10.83
CA LYS A 749 23.78 -22.34 -11.92
C LYS A 749 22.71 -21.27 -11.69
N HIS A 750 22.19 -21.18 -10.44
CA HIS A 750 21.26 -20.15 -9.97
C HIS A 750 21.76 -19.51 -8.68
N PHE A 751 21.49 -18.22 -8.54
CA PHE A 751 21.81 -17.45 -7.35
C PHE A 751 20.64 -16.51 -7.05
N LEU A 752 20.04 -16.64 -5.87
CA LEU A 752 18.82 -15.96 -5.46
C LEU A 752 19.00 -15.38 -4.07
N GLU A 753 18.47 -14.17 -3.85
CA GLU A 753 18.20 -13.69 -2.51
C GLU A 753 16.78 -14.10 -2.15
N ILE A 754 16.62 -14.71 -0.97
CA ILE A 754 15.33 -15.18 -0.50
C ILE A 754 15.02 -14.67 0.90
N THR A 755 13.75 -14.62 1.20
CA THR A 755 13.23 -14.39 2.56
C THR A 755 12.26 -15.51 2.92
N GLY A 756 12.53 -16.23 4.01
CA GLY A 756 11.72 -17.35 4.50
C GLY A 756 11.00 -17.01 5.79
N GLY A 757 9.67 -17.07 5.80
CA GLY A 757 8.84 -16.91 6.98
C GLY A 757 8.67 -18.23 7.73
N LEU A 758 8.42 -18.14 9.03
CA LEU A 758 8.12 -19.30 9.87
C LEU A 758 7.09 -18.99 10.95
N LEU A 759 6.45 -20.06 11.42
CA LEU A 759 5.53 -20.05 12.55
C LEU A 759 5.93 -21.15 13.52
N THR A 760 5.79 -20.92 14.83
CA THR A 760 6.03 -21.93 15.84
C THR A 760 4.76 -22.29 16.60
N SER A 761 4.70 -23.53 17.08
CA SER A 761 3.66 -24.03 17.95
C SER A 761 4.27 -24.96 19.01
N TYR A 762 3.50 -25.30 20.03
CA TYR A 762 3.90 -26.35 20.95
C TYR A 762 3.34 -27.70 20.52
N GLY A 763 4.21 -28.66 20.32
CA GLY A 763 3.83 -30.05 20.10
C GLY A 763 3.23 -30.72 21.34
N SER A 764 2.66 -31.90 21.16
CA SER A 764 2.05 -32.70 22.23
C SER A 764 3.04 -33.05 23.36
N ASN A 765 4.31 -33.04 23.06
CA ASN A 765 5.41 -33.27 24.01
C ASN A 765 5.88 -32.00 24.73
N GLY A 766 5.24 -30.85 24.47
CA GLY A 766 5.57 -29.54 25.03
C GLY A 766 6.81 -28.86 24.42
N ARG A 767 7.42 -29.48 23.38
CA ARG A 767 8.56 -28.87 22.65
C ARG A 767 8.04 -27.93 21.57
N THR A 768 8.82 -26.90 21.23
CA THR A 768 8.57 -26.01 20.11
C THR A 768 8.71 -26.77 18.79
N GLU A 769 7.69 -26.71 17.97
CA GLU A 769 7.66 -27.20 16.59
C GLU A 769 7.72 -26.01 15.64
N TYR A 770 8.42 -26.20 14.52
CA TYR A 770 8.71 -25.15 13.54
C TYR A 770 8.07 -25.50 12.20
N GLU A 771 7.19 -24.65 11.71
CA GLU A 771 6.63 -24.68 10.36
C GLU A 771 7.33 -23.59 9.54
N ILE A 772 8.05 -24.00 8.50
CA ILE A 772 8.73 -23.09 7.57
C ILE A 772 7.89 -22.95 6.31
N PHE A 773 7.59 -21.73 5.93
CA PHE A 773 6.78 -21.42 4.75
C PHE A 773 7.59 -21.49 3.46
N GLU A 774 6.89 -21.51 2.32
CA GLU A 774 7.53 -21.29 1.01
C GLU A 774 8.19 -19.92 1.00
N ALA A 775 9.50 -19.88 0.73
CA ALA A 775 10.25 -18.63 0.71
C ALA A 775 9.85 -17.75 -0.48
N SER A 776 10.00 -16.45 -0.30
CA SER A 776 9.88 -15.46 -1.37
C SER A 776 11.26 -15.13 -1.94
N GLU A 777 11.36 -15.03 -3.26
CA GLU A 777 12.53 -14.47 -3.94
C GLU A 777 12.46 -12.95 -3.89
N ALA A 778 13.51 -12.29 -3.43
CA ALA A 778 13.64 -10.85 -3.40
C ALA A 778 14.26 -10.35 -4.72
N LEU A 779 13.63 -9.36 -5.35
CA LEU A 779 14.11 -8.73 -6.58
C LEU A 779 14.52 -7.30 -6.26
N ALA A 780 15.83 -7.00 -6.28
CA ALA A 780 16.35 -5.66 -6.11
C ALA A 780 16.47 -4.94 -7.46
N GLU A 781 15.98 -3.70 -7.55
CA GLU A 781 16.29 -2.82 -8.70
C GLU A 781 17.71 -2.24 -8.60
N GLY A 782 18.28 -2.19 -7.38
CA GLY A 782 19.60 -1.68 -7.07
C GLY A 782 20.60 -2.73 -6.59
N GLU A 783 21.77 -2.29 -6.11
CA GLU A 783 22.81 -3.17 -5.56
C GLU A 783 22.45 -3.76 -4.17
N VAL A 784 21.51 -3.13 -3.45
CA VAL A 784 20.98 -3.54 -2.15
C VAL A 784 19.52 -3.13 -2.08
N LEU A 785 18.67 -4.01 -1.52
CA LEU A 785 17.24 -3.70 -1.30
C LEU A 785 17.09 -2.51 -0.34
N SER A 786 16.37 -1.48 -0.80
CA SER A 786 16.02 -0.32 0.02
C SER A 786 14.93 -0.64 1.05
N LEU A 787 14.75 0.25 2.02
CA LEU A 787 13.65 0.18 3.00
C LEU A 787 12.29 0.18 2.30
N GLU A 788 12.13 1.03 1.27
CA GLU A 788 10.90 1.14 0.48
C GLU A 788 10.61 -0.17 -0.27
N GLU A 789 11.63 -0.77 -0.86
CA GLU A 789 11.53 -2.05 -1.55
C GLU A 789 11.15 -3.20 -0.61
N LYS A 790 11.60 -3.20 0.62
CA LYS A 790 11.28 -4.25 1.61
C LYS A 790 9.86 -4.18 2.17
N PHE A 791 9.30 -2.98 2.38
CA PHE A 791 8.07 -2.78 3.17
C PHE A 791 6.94 -2.05 2.47
N LEU A 792 7.27 -1.18 1.53
CA LEU A 792 6.29 -0.39 0.81
C LEU A 792 6.10 -0.88 -0.63
N ALA A 793 6.65 -2.07 -0.93
CA ALA A 793 6.71 -2.64 -2.25
C ALA A 793 5.42 -2.38 -3.06
N GLY A 794 5.54 -1.42 -3.95
CA GLY A 794 4.79 -1.44 -5.19
C GLY A 794 5.31 -2.61 -6.02
N GLU A 795 4.58 -3.04 -6.92
CA GLU A 795 4.84 -3.86 -8.09
C GLU A 795 6.06 -4.80 -8.09
N GLY A 796 5.85 -6.08 -7.75
CA GLY A 796 6.66 -7.15 -8.30
C GLY A 796 8.04 -7.40 -7.70
N GLN A 797 8.36 -6.88 -6.52
CA GLN A 797 9.70 -7.00 -5.93
C GLN A 797 9.91 -8.29 -5.14
N ASN A 798 8.85 -9.03 -4.83
CA ASN A 798 8.94 -10.33 -4.17
C ASN A 798 8.09 -11.36 -4.91
N ILE A 799 8.70 -12.47 -5.30
CA ILE A 799 8.00 -13.57 -5.97
C ILE A 799 7.88 -14.76 -5.01
N THR A 800 6.65 -15.16 -4.70
CA THR A 800 6.35 -16.29 -3.82
C THR A 800 5.53 -17.36 -4.57
N PRO A 801 5.96 -18.61 -4.59
CA PRO A 801 7.24 -19.15 -4.10
C PRO A 801 8.44 -18.74 -4.95
N ALA A 802 9.64 -18.80 -4.36
CA ALA A 802 10.90 -18.48 -5.03
C ALA A 802 11.15 -19.41 -6.24
N ARG A 803 11.77 -18.85 -7.29
CA ARG A 803 11.98 -19.54 -8.59
C ARG A 803 13.30 -20.28 -8.65
N TYR A 804 13.52 -21.22 -7.74
CA TYR A 804 14.79 -21.98 -7.63
C TYR A 804 15.17 -22.76 -8.89
N ALA A 805 14.20 -23.28 -9.63
CA ALA A 805 14.39 -24.02 -10.89
C ALA A 805 13.14 -23.89 -11.77
N ARG A 806 13.31 -24.17 -13.09
CA ARG A 806 12.19 -24.23 -14.03
C ARG A 806 11.38 -25.51 -13.87
N ASP A 807 12.10 -26.65 -13.68
CA ASP A 807 11.45 -27.94 -13.44
C ASP A 807 10.75 -27.96 -12.07
N PRO A 808 9.46 -28.33 -12.01
CA PRO A 808 8.70 -28.31 -10.76
C PRO A 808 9.23 -29.27 -9.68
N GLN A 809 9.75 -30.44 -10.08
CA GLN A 809 10.29 -31.43 -9.13
C GLN A 809 11.63 -30.96 -8.56
N GLU A 810 12.51 -30.43 -9.42
CA GLU A 810 13.77 -29.83 -8.97
C GLU A 810 13.50 -28.62 -8.05
N ARG A 811 12.55 -27.77 -8.41
CA ARG A 811 12.15 -26.61 -7.58
C ARG A 811 11.66 -27.05 -6.20
N GLN A 812 10.81 -28.06 -6.13
CA GLN A 812 10.30 -28.59 -4.86
C GLN A 812 11.44 -29.17 -4.01
N ARG A 813 12.33 -29.96 -4.60
CA ARG A 813 13.50 -30.53 -3.89
C ARG A 813 14.37 -29.44 -3.28
N ILE A 814 14.66 -28.37 -4.05
CA ILE A 814 15.47 -27.25 -3.57
C ILE A 814 14.73 -26.50 -2.46
N SER A 815 13.42 -26.23 -2.64
CA SER A 815 12.60 -25.59 -1.61
C SER A 815 12.62 -26.38 -0.29
N ASP A 816 12.48 -27.69 -0.35
CA ASP A 816 12.50 -28.55 0.84
C ASP A 816 13.85 -28.52 1.56
N GLN A 817 14.96 -28.49 0.80
CA GLN A 817 16.31 -28.34 1.39
C GLN A 817 16.46 -26.97 2.07
N VAL A 818 16.07 -25.89 1.40
CA VAL A 818 16.12 -24.53 1.96
C VAL A 818 15.28 -24.45 3.23
N LYS A 819 14.07 -25.00 3.26
CA LYS A 819 13.21 -25.04 4.46
C LYS A 819 13.88 -25.79 5.62
N GLN A 820 14.58 -26.90 5.35
CA GLN A 820 15.33 -27.63 6.37
C GLN A 820 16.49 -26.79 6.94
N ASP A 821 17.22 -26.07 6.08
CA ASP A 821 18.30 -25.19 6.52
C ASP A 821 17.77 -24.03 7.37
N LEU A 822 16.69 -23.38 6.96
CA LEU A 822 16.04 -22.30 7.72
C LEU A 822 15.46 -22.81 9.06
N LYS A 823 14.89 -24.03 9.07
CA LYS A 823 14.43 -24.66 10.31
C LYS A 823 15.58 -24.88 11.30
N ARG A 824 16.72 -25.39 10.81
CA ARG A 824 17.92 -25.57 11.65
C ARG A 824 18.40 -24.25 12.24
N VAL A 825 18.37 -23.16 11.48
CA VAL A 825 18.69 -21.81 11.98
C VAL A 825 17.73 -21.41 13.11
N ALA A 826 16.43 -21.58 12.90
CA ALA A 826 15.42 -21.24 13.90
C ALA A 826 15.58 -22.05 15.20
N GLU A 827 15.91 -23.33 15.10
CA GLU A 827 16.18 -24.23 16.24
C GLU A 827 17.44 -23.80 17.02
N ILE A 828 18.54 -23.48 16.33
CA ILE A 828 19.79 -23.01 16.94
C ILE A 828 19.57 -21.72 17.71
N LEU A 829 18.86 -20.76 17.10
CA LEU A 829 18.60 -19.44 17.69
C LEU A 829 17.39 -19.42 18.65
N ARG A 830 16.72 -20.57 18.82
CA ARG A 830 15.52 -20.72 19.67
C ARG A 830 14.44 -19.69 19.37
N ILE A 831 14.13 -19.54 18.07
CA ILE A 831 13.08 -18.65 17.62
C ILE A 831 11.73 -19.13 18.15
N GLU A 832 10.88 -18.21 18.59
CA GLU A 832 9.53 -18.48 19.09
C GLU A 832 8.50 -17.55 18.44
N GLY A 833 7.27 -18.02 18.34
CA GLY A 833 6.15 -17.32 17.72
C GLY A 833 6.26 -17.31 16.21
N TYR A 834 6.94 -16.34 15.64
CA TYR A 834 7.15 -16.19 14.21
C TYR A 834 8.45 -15.43 13.94
N ALA A 835 8.99 -15.58 12.75
CA ALA A 835 10.18 -14.83 12.32
C ALA A 835 10.30 -14.84 10.80
N ARG A 836 11.26 -14.05 10.31
CA ARG A 836 11.71 -14.04 8.92
C ARG A 836 13.23 -14.25 8.91
N ILE A 837 13.68 -15.15 8.05
CA ILE A 837 15.10 -15.44 7.86
C ILE A 837 15.44 -15.08 6.40
N ASP A 838 16.37 -14.15 6.22
CA ASP A 838 16.85 -13.71 4.91
C ASP A 838 18.14 -14.46 4.58
N ALA A 839 18.26 -14.99 3.36
CA ALA A 839 19.38 -15.81 2.92
C ALA A 839 19.67 -15.67 1.43
N PHE A 840 20.92 -15.91 1.03
CA PHE A 840 21.26 -16.22 -0.33
C PHE A 840 21.20 -17.74 -0.56
N VAL A 841 20.70 -18.14 -1.73
CA VAL A 841 20.68 -19.55 -2.15
C VAL A 841 21.49 -19.69 -3.43
N ARG A 842 22.52 -20.54 -3.39
CA ARG A 842 23.27 -20.99 -4.56
C ARG A 842 22.82 -22.39 -4.93
N VAL A 843 22.43 -22.59 -6.18
CA VAL A 843 22.17 -23.91 -6.76
C VAL A 843 23.32 -24.21 -7.71
N HIS A 844 24.12 -25.20 -7.37
CA HIS A 844 25.32 -25.56 -8.13
C HIS A 844 25.00 -26.43 -9.33
N GLN A 845 25.98 -26.62 -10.23
CA GLN A 845 25.82 -27.41 -11.46
C GLN A 845 25.55 -28.92 -11.19
N ASP A 846 26.06 -29.44 -10.09
CA ASP A 846 25.84 -30.81 -9.61
C ASP A 846 24.49 -31.01 -8.90
N GLY A 847 23.68 -29.94 -8.79
CA GLY A 847 22.39 -29.93 -8.10
C GLY A 847 22.48 -29.76 -6.56
N SER A 848 23.69 -29.58 -6.00
CA SER A 848 23.83 -29.22 -4.58
C SER A 848 23.30 -27.81 -4.30
N VAL A 849 22.80 -27.60 -3.07
CA VAL A 849 22.19 -26.35 -2.63
C VAL A 849 22.96 -25.82 -1.43
N GLU A 850 23.35 -24.57 -1.49
CA GLU A 850 24.01 -23.86 -0.39
C GLU A 850 23.13 -22.69 0.04
N THR A 851 22.68 -22.70 1.29
CA THR A 851 21.90 -21.62 1.91
C THR A 851 22.81 -20.82 2.82
N ILE A 852 23.01 -19.53 2.53
CA ILE A 852 23.92 -18.64 3.23
C ILE A 852 23.07 -17.59 3.95
N ILE A 853 23.05 -17.60 5.29
CA ILE A 853 22.19 -16.72 6.09
C ILE A 853 22.73 -15.29 6.08
N ILE A 854 21.82 -14.32 5.88
CA ILE A 854 22.09 -12.89 5.88
C ILE A 854 21.72 -12.27 7.23
N GLU A 855 20.46 -12.47 7.64
CA GLU A 855 19.93 -11.94 8.90
C GLU A 855 18.66 -12.71 9.34
N VAL A 856 18.35 -12.58 10.63
CA VAL A 856 17.15 -13.16 11.23
C VAL A 856 16.36 -12.05 11.93
N ASN A 857 15.13 -11.83 11.47
CA ASN A 857 14.23 -10.83 12.02
C ASN A 857 13.20 -11.53 12.92
N SER A 858 13.31 -11.34 14.23
CA SER A 858 12.44 -11.99 15.23
C SER A 858 11.05 -11.35 15.34
N LEU A 859 10.89 -10.10 14.86
CA LEU A 859 9.62 -9.42 14.70
C LEU A 859 9.57 -8.80 13.30
N PRO A 860 9.36 -9.63 12.25
CA PRO A 860 9.35 -9.14 10.88
C PRO A 860 8.22 -8.16 10.63
N GLY A 861 8.41 -7.29 9.64
CA GLY A 861 7.40 -6.33 9.22
C GLY A 861 6.06 -7.00 8.90
N MET A 862 4.99 -6.42 9.41
CA MET A 862 3.62 -6.91 9.28
C MET A 862 2.74 -5.90 8.52
N THR A 863 3.34 -5.14 7.59
CA THR A 863 2.57 -4.26 6.69
C THR A 863 1.77 -5.09 5.68
N PRO A 864 0.71 -4.53 5.07
CA PRO A 864 -0.12 -5.29 4.11
C PRO A 864 0.64 -5.87 2.91
N ALA A 865 1.74 -5.24 2.53
CA ALA A 865 2.54 -5.61 1.36
C ALA A 865 3.71 -6.58 1.67
N THR A 866 3.91 -6.96 2.93
CA THR A 866 5.03 -7.83 3.30
C THR A 866 4.83 -9.27 2.82
N CYS A 867 5.93 -9.89 2.37
CA CYS A 867 5.95 -11.25 1.85
C CYS A 867 5.43 -12.31 2.83
N ILE A 868 5.47 -12.06 4.14
CA ILE A 868 5.02 -13.04 5.14
C ILE A 868 3.53 -13.38 4.97
N PHE A 869 2.69 -12.41 4.59
CA PHE A 869 1.27 -12.69 4.34
C PHE A 869 1.05 -13.47 3.03
N HIS A 870 1.89 -13.29 2.02
CA HIS A 870 1.88 -14.14 0.81
C HIS A 870 2.29 -15.57 1.14
N GLN A 871 3.33 -15.73 1.94
CA GLN A 871 3.86 -17.03 2.37
C GLN A 871 2.83 -17.78 3.21
N THR A 872 2.23 -17.11 4.19
CA THR A 872 1.19 -17.72 5.03
C THR A 872 -0.05 -18.10 4.21
N ALA A 873 -0.46 -17.26 3.25
CA ALA A 873 -1.61 -17.54 2.40
C ALA A 873 -1.41 -18.80 1.54
N ILE A 874 -0.23 -19.00 0.96
CA ILE A 874 0.12 -20.22 0.20
C ILE A 874 0.10 -21.46 1.12
N ASN A 875 0.46 -21.31 2.39
CA ASN A 875 0.42 -22.38 3.38
C ASN A 875 -0.96 -22.53 4.07
N GLY A 876 -1.99 -21.86 3.53
CA GLY A 876 -3.39 -22.03 3.96
C GLY A 876 -3.83 -21.16 5.14
N TYR A 877 -3.03 -20.21 5.60
CA TYR A 877 -3.39 -19.29 6.68
C TYR A 877 -3.91 -17.97 6.12
N LYS A 878 -5.11 -17.58 6.51
CA LYS A 878 -5.53 -16.18 6.36
C LYS A 878 -4.76 -15.31 7.37
N PRO A 879 -4.53 -14.02 7.10
CA PRO A 879 -3.76 -13.17 8.00
C PRO A 879 -4.23 -13.16 9.45
N TYR A 880 -5.54 -13.15 9.69
CA TYR A 880 -6.05 -13.18 11.05
C TYR A 880 -5.86 -14.56 11.74
N ASP A 881 -5.88 -15.69 11.00
CA ASP A 881 -5.55 -17.01 11.55
C ASP A 881 -4.07 -17.09 11.93
N PHE A 882 -3.20 -16.49 11.12
CA PHE A 882 -1.77 -16.39 11.42
C PHE A 882 -1.52 -15.56 12.68
N ILE A 883 -2.15 -14.39 12.79
CA ILE A 883 -2.05 -13.52 13.98
C ILE A 883 -2.64 -14.22 15.22
N ASP A 884 -3.75 -14.92 15.08
CA ASP A 884 -4.36 -15.72 16.16
C ASP A 884 -3.38 -16.78 16.68
N ARG A 885 -2.73 -17.54 15.79
CA ARG A 885 -1.71 -18.53 16.16
C ARG A 885 -0.53 -17.92 16.92
N ILE A 886 -0.05 -16.79 16.47
CA ILE A 886 1.06 -16.05 17.13
C ILE A 886 0.66 -15.62 18.55
N LEU A 887 -0.54 -15.04 18.70
CA LEU A 887 -1.04 -14.63 20.01
C LEU A 887 -1.29 -15.82 20.96
N GLN A 888 -1.87 -16.91 20.45
CA GLN A 888 -2.08 -18.12 21.22
C GLN A 888 -0.77 -18.70 21.74
N PHE A 889 0.29 -18.75 20.90
CA PHE A 889 1.61 -19.19 21.32
C PHE A 889 2.13 -18.37 22.48
N GLY A 890 2.06 -17.03 22.41
CA GLY A 890 2.49 -16.14 23.49
C GLY A 890 1.70 -16.35 24.79
N MET A 891 0.39 -16.52 24.70
CA MET A 891 -0.45 -16.79 25.87
C MET A 891 -0.14 -18.17 26.49
N GLU A 892 0.11 -19.21 25.69
CA GLU A 892 0.50 -20.53 26.15
C GLU A 892 1.89 -20.52 26.82
N ARG A 893 2.85 -19.78 26.25
CA ARG A 893 4.19 -19.59 26.84
C ARG A 893 4.08 -19.01 28.24
N THR A 894 3.33 -17.92 28.41
CA THR A 894 3.16 -17.29 29.72
C THR A 894 2.47 -18.20 30.72
N LYS A 895 1.45 -18.96 30.29
CA LYS A 895 0.80 -19.98 31.16
C LYS A 895 1.79 -21.03 31.67
N LYS A 896 2.70 -21.52 30.81
CA LYS A 896 3.76 -22.49 31.23
C LYS A 896 4.75 -21.91 32.22
N VAL A 897 5.01 -20.61 32.19
CA VAL A 897 5.91 -19.96 33.19
C VAL A 897 5.22 -19.83 34.54
N ILE A 898 3.89 -19.65 34.55
CA ILE A 898 3.09 -19.50 35.77
C ILE A 898 2.78 -20.85 36.44
N SER A 899 2.63 -21.92 35.61
CA SER A 899 2.38 -23.29 36.12
C SER A 899 3.64 -23.97 36.63
#